data_6892b1b44e8108d007631be9d9ad8055
#
_entry.id   6892b1b44e8108d007631be9d9ad8055
#
_cell.length_a   1.000
_cell.length_b   1.000
_cell.length_c   1.000
_cell.angle_alpha   90.00
_cell.angle_beta   90.00
_cell.angle_gamma   90.00
#
_symmetry.space_group_name_H-M   'P 1'
#
loop_
_entity.id
_entity.type
_entity.pdbx_description
1 polymer ?
#
loop_
_entity_poly.entity_id
_entity_poly.type
_entity_poly.pdbx_seq_one_letter_code
_entity_poly.pdbx_strand_id
1 'polypeptide(L)'
;SELARARGKRGGVAVALSLAAVTSLPVLAADIVVHPGETVNGGTLANHDNQIVFGTTNGMTISTGLEYGPDNEANTGGQWVQDGGTANKTTVTSGGLQRVNPGGSVSDTVISAGGGQSLQGRAVNTTLNGGEQWMHEGAIATGTVINDKGWQVVKPGTVATDTVVNTGAEGGPDAENGDTGQFVRGDAVRTTINKNGRQIVRAEGTANTTVVYAGGDQTVHGHALDTTLNGGYQYVHNGGTASGTVVNSDGWQIVKNGGVAGNTTVNQKGRLQVDAGGTATNVTLKQGGALVTSTAATVTGINRLGAFSVVEGKADNVVLENGGRLDVLTGHTATNTRVDDGGTLDVRNGGTATTVSMGNGGVLLADSGAAVSGTRSDGKAFSIGGGQADALMLEKGSSFTLNAGDTATDTTVNGGLFTARGGTLAGTTTLNNGAILTLSGKTVNNDTLTIREGDALLQGGSLTGNGSVEKSGSGTLTVSNTTLTQKAVNLNEGTLTLNDSTVTTDVIAQRGTALKLTGSTVLNGAIDPTNVTLASGATWNIPDNATVQSVVDDLSHAGQIHFTSTRTGKFVPATLKVKNLNGQNGTISLRVRPDMAQNNADRLVIDGGRATGKTILNLVNAGNSASGLATSGKGIQVVEAINSATTEEGAFVQGNRLQAGAFNYSLNRDSDESWYLRSENAYRAEVPLYASMLTQAMDYDRIVAGSRSHQTGVNGENNSVRLSIQGGHLGHDNNGGIARGATPESSGSYGFVRLEGDLMRTEVAGMSVTAGVYGAAGHSSVDVKDDDGSR
;
A
#
# COMPACT_ATOMS: atom_id res chain seq x y z
N SER A 1 -27.84 27.11 -4.10
CA SER A 1 -27.70 28.28 -3.23
C SER A 1 -26.95 29.36 -3.98
N GLU A 2 -27.71 30.40 -4.17
CA GLU A 2 -27.52 31.83 -3.90
C GLU A 2 -26.58 32.58 -4.85
N LEU A 3 -27.22 33.49 -5.65
CA LEU A 3 -27.61 34.87 -5.37
C LEU A 3 -26.40 35.82 -5.23
N ALA A 4 -26.26 36.80 -6.07
CA ALA A 4 -26.78 38.14 -5.99
C ALA A 4 -26.13 39.03 -7.08
N ARG A 5 -26.92 39.73 -7.90
CA ARG A 5 -27.23 41.17 -7.85
C ARG A 5 -26.07 42.17 -7.88
N ALA A 6 -26.11 43.00 -8.92
CA ALA A 6 -26.21 44.49 -8.91
C ALA A 6 -26.12 45.02 -10.35
N ARG A 7 -27.07 45.71 -10.91
CA ARG A 7 -27.58 47.09 -10.87
C ARG A 7 -26.57 48.18 -11.27
N GLY A 8 -26.97 48.92 -12.29
CA GLY A 8 -26.68 50.32 -12.40
C GLY A 8 -26.41 50.82 -13.84
N LYS A 9 -27.25 51.32 -14.50
CA LYS A 9 -27.82 52.68 -14.77
C LYS A 9 -27.19 53.39 -15.98
N ARG A 10 -28.09 53.64 -16.93
CA ARG A 10 -28.44 54.87 -17.64
C ARG A 10 -27.44 55.53 -18.59
N GLY A 11 -27.98 55.78 -19.77
CA GLY A 11 -27.58 56.84 -20.68
C GLY A 11 -28.18 56.60 -22.06
N GLY A 12 -29.34 57.17 -22.29
CA GLY A 12 -30.04 57.13 -23.56
C GLY A 12 -29.57 58.19 -24.55
N VAL A 13 -29.71 57.89 -25.81
CA VAL A 13 -30.15 58.89 -26.81
C VAL A 13 -30.94 58.16 -27.89
N ALA A 14 -32.11 58.59 -28.14
CA ALA A 14 -33.02 58.21 -29.23
C ALA A 14 -32.58 58.86 -30.52
N VAL A 15 -32.71 58.16 -31.65
CA VAL A 15 -33.16 58.72 -32.93
C VAL A 15 -33.76 57.60 -33.82
N ALA A 16 -35.04 57.73 -34.01
CA ALA A 16 -35.92 57.55 -35.16
C ALA A 16 -35.70 56.41 -36.17
N LEU A 17 -36.67 55.51 -36.19
CA LEU A 17 -37.60 55.21 -37.28
C LEU A 17 -37.04 54.94 -38.67
N SER A 18 -37.06 53.66 -39.05
CA SER A 18 -37.74 53.28 -40.25
C SER A 18 -38.44 51.96 -40.09
N LEU A 19 -39.74 52.03 -40.01
CA LEU A 19 -40.62 50.85 -39.97
C LEU A 19 -40.66 50.29 -41.42
N ALA A 20 -39.89 49.20 -41.60
CA ALA A 20 -40.19 48.23 -42.63
C ALA A 20 -40.83 47.05 -41.94
N ALA A 21 -42.11 47.09 -41.77
CA ALA A 21 -42.90 45.93 -41.50
C ALA A 21 -42.80 45.03 -42.74
N VAL A 22 -41.80 44.17 -42.76
CA VAL A 22 -41.92 42.95 -43.55
C VAL A 22 -42.85 42.09 -42.75
N THR A 23 -44.14 42.19 -43.02
CA THR A 23 -45.05 41.10 -42.72
C THR A 23 -44.51 39.88 -43.42
N SER A 24 -43.80 38.96 -42.67
CA SER A 24 -43.68 37.60 -43.09
C SER A 24 -45.14 37.09 -43.20
N LEU A 25 -45.65 37.05 -44.35
CA LEU A 25 -46.77 36.21 -44.65
C LEU A 25 -46.43 34.85 -44.17
N PRO A 26 -47.30 34.15 -43.41
CA PRO A 26 -47.02 32.73 -43.10
C PRO A 26 -46.82 32.08 -44.47
N VAL A 27 -45.63 31.53 -44.69
CA VAL A 27 -45.41 30.70 -45.86
C VAL A 27 -46.31 29.49 -45.63
N LEU A 28 -47.40 29.46 -46.42
CA LEU A 28 -48.31 28.32 -46.45
C LEU A 28 -47.47 27.10 -46.82
N ALA A 29 -47.54 26.01 -46.02
CA ALA A 29 -46.95 24.76 -46.32
C ALA A 29 -47.33 24.33 -47.72
N ALA A 30 -46.37 24.00 -48.57
CA ALA A 30 -46.62 23.55 -49.91
C ALA A 30 -46.91 22.04 -49.91
N ASP A 31 -48.04 21.60 -50.40
CA ASP A 31 -48.34 20.22 -50.71
C ASP A 31 -47.82 19.92 -52.14
N ILE A 32 -46.68 19.15 -52.23
CA ILE A 32 -46.03 18.78 -53.47
C ILE A 32 -46.37 17.32 -53.74
N VAL A 33 -47.11 17.04 -54.84
CA VAL A 33 -47.37 15.65 -55.22
C VAL A 33 -46.51 15.30 -56.44
N VAL A 34 -45.73 14.19 -56.30
CA VAL A 34 -44.96 13.58 -57.39
C VAL A 34 -45.73 12.41 -57.90
N HIS A 35 -46.33 12.52 -59.11
CA HIS A 35 -47.21 11.53 -59.71
C HIS A 35 -46.46 10.30 -60.22
N PRO A 36 -47.12 9.15 -60.42
CA PRO A 36 -46.49 7.98 -61.02
C PRO A 36 -45.90 8.32 -62.40
N GLY A 37 -44.61 7.91 -62.63
CA GLY A 37 -43.87 8.27 -63.83
C GLY A 37 -43.19 9.63 -63.82
N GLU A 38 -43.49 10.50 -62.89
CA GLU A 38 -42.80 11.77 -62.68
C GLU A 38 -41.50 11.60 -61.90
N THR A 39 -40.48 12.41 -62.27
CA THR A 39 -39.20 12.44 -61.55
C THR A 39 -38.87 13.86 -61.11
N VAL A 40 -38.64 14.07 -59.82
CA VAL A 40 -38.18 15.32 -59.23
C VAL A 40 -36.72 15.18 -58.75
N ASN A 41 -35.83 16.05 -59.22
CA ASN A 41 -34.41 16.06 -58.86
C ASN A 41 -34.06 17.30 -58.04
N GLY A 42 -33.51 17.07 -56.88
CA GLY A 42 -33.12 18.13 -55.90
C GLY A 42 -34.33 18.84 -55.31
N GLY A 43 -34.05 19.73 -54.38
CA GLY A 43 -35.04 20.53 -53.71
C GLY A 43 -34.93 20.40 -52.19
N THR A 44 -35.55 21.33 -51.49
CA THR A 44 -35.57 21.36 -50.02
C THR A 44 -37.00 21.45 -49.55
N LEU A 45 -37.37 20.60 -48.62
CA LEU A 45 -38.63 20.69 -47.87
C LEU A 45 -38.36 21.35 -46.53
N ALA A 46 -39.00 22.51 -46.27
CA ALA A 46 -38.86 23.31 -45.07
C ALA A 46 -40.23 23.93 -44.70
N ASN A 47 -40.33 24.56 -43.57
CA ASN A 47 -41.54 25.34 -43.17
C ASN A 47 -42.88 24.57 -43.27
N HIS A 48 -42.87 23.31 -42.81
CA HIS A 48 -44.05 22.41 -42.87
C HIS A 48 -44.42 21.93 -44.26
N ASP A 49 -43.54 22.09 -45.27
CA ASP A 49 -43.79 21.53 -46.63
C ASP A 49 -44.05 20.04 -46.52
N ASN A 50 -45.00 19.57 -47.33
CA ASN A 50 -45.35 18.16 -47.44
C ASN A 50 -45.14 17.70 -48.87
N GLN A 51 -44.32 16.64 -49.09
CA GLN A 51 -44.14 16.04 -50.40
C GLN A 51 -44.70 14.60 -50.42
N ILE A 52 -45.68 14.36 -51.25
CA ILE A 52 -46.29 13.06 -51.41
C ILE A 52 -45.75 12.45 -52.69
N VAL A 53 -45.04 11.30 -52.57
CA VAL A 53 -44.27 10.70 -53.66
C VAL A 53 -44.93 9.39 -54.10
N PHE A 54 -45.58 9.41 -55.29
CA PHE A 54 -46.03 8.22 -56.05
C PHE A 54 -45.08 7.91 -57.24
N GLY A 55 -44.26 8.88 -57.65
CA GLY A 55 -43.26 8.80 -58.71
C GLY A 55 -41.86 8.61 -58.10
N THR A 56 -40.87 9.32 -58.70
CA THR A 56 -39.47 9.24 -58.24
C THR A 56 -38.95 10.60 -57.80
N THR A 57 -38.25 10.62 -56.63
CA THR A 57 -37.47 11.79 -56.19
C THR A 57 -35.99 11.43 -56.05
N ASN A 58 -35.09 12.36 -56.37
CA ASN A 58 -33.65 12.15 -56.25
C ASN A 58 -33.03 13.39 -55.55
N GLY A 59 -32.19 13.17 -54.51
CA GLY A 59 -31.39 14.23 -53.90
C GLY A 59 -32.17 15.30 -53.17
N MET A 60 -33.29 14.96 -52.59
CA MET A 60 -34.11 15.90 -51.75
C MET A 60 -33.43 16.13 -50.41
N THR A 61 -33.58 17.37 -49.87
CA THR A 61 -33.23 17.74 -48.51
C THR A 61 -34.50 18.00 -47.71
N ILE A 62 -34.62 17.34 -46.54
CA ILE A 62 -35.83 17.44 -45.69
C ILE A 62 -35.44 18.01 -44.34
N SER A 63 -36.00 19.16 -43.95
CA SER A 63 -35.75 19.82 -42.66
C SER A 63 -37.04 20.14 -41.91
N THR A 64 -38.11 19.45 -42.23
CA THR A 64 -39.45 19.67 -41.66
C THR A 64 -40.22 18.36 -41.53
N GLY A 65 -41.25 18.34 -40.73
CA GLY A 65 -42.17 17.22 -40.58
C GLY A 65 -41.98 16.38 -39.29
N LEU A 66 -40.87 16.53 -38.60
CA LEU A 66 -40.61 15.87 -37.32
C LEU A 66 -40.90 16.82 -36.15
N GLU A 67 -42.16 17.00 -35.83
CA GLU A 67 -42.62 17.83 -34.71
C GLU A 67 -42.70 17.03 -33.41
N TYR A 68 -42.97 15.76 -33.55
CA TYR A 68 -43.02 14.75 -32.47
C TYR A 68 -42.11 13.59 -32.89
N GLY A 69 -41.71 12.67 -32.15
CA GLY A 69 -40.81 11.59 -32.59
C GLY A 69 -41.25 10.93 -33.92
N PRO A 70 -40.33 10.26 -34.66
CA PRO A 70 -40.62 9.70 -36.02
C PRO A 70 -41.80 8.74 -36.06
N ASP A 71 -42.15 8.18 -34.91
CA ASP A 71 -43.25 7.23 -34.71
C ASP A 71 -44.64 7.88 -34.53
N ASN A 72 -44.70 9.20 -34.45
CA ASN A 72 -45.94 9.89 -34.10
C ASN A 72 -46.75 10.19 -35.35
N GLU A 73 -48.03 9.74 -35.38
CA GLU A 73 -48.96 9.97 -36.48
C GLU A 73 -49.36 11.44 -36.62
N ALA A 74 -49.20 12.28 -35.60
CA ALA A 74 -49.50 13.69 -35.64
C ALA A 74 -48.50 14.53 -36.45
N ASN A 75 -47.37 13.94 -36.91
CA ASN A 75 -46.46 14.62 -37.81
C ASN A 75 -47.12 14.86 -39.16
N THR A 76 -47.11 16.09 -39.67
CA THR A 76 -47.86 16.49 -40.88
C THR A 76 -46.99 16.93 -42.07
N GLY A 77 -45.72 17.29 -41.84
CA GLY A 77 -44.82 17.73 -42.90
C GLY A 77 -43.86 16.64 -43.39
N GLY A 78 -42.92 16.98 -44.24
CA GLY A 78 -41.83 16.16 -44.70
C GLY A 78 -42.11 15.40 -45.98
N GLN A 79 -41.41 14.30 -46.20
CA GLN A 79 -41.56 13.49 -47.42
C GLN A 79 -42.29 12.17 -47.11
N TRP A 80 -43.35 11.91 -47.88
CA TRP A 80 -44.23 10.74 -47.75
C TRP A 80 -44.12 9.90 -49.01
N VAL A 81 -43.38 8.82 -48.96
CA VAL A 81 -43.18 7.90 -50.10
C VAL A 81 -44.28 6.85 -50.06
N GLN A 82 -45.19 6.91 -51.01
CA GLN A 82 -46.38 6.09 -51.13
C GLN A 82 -46.14 4.79 -51.89
N ASP A 83 -47.14 3.93 -51.96
CA ASP A 83 -47.10 2.72 -52.76
C ASP A 83 -46.67 2.99 -54.21
N GLY A 84 -45.67 2.30 -54.69
CA GLY A 84 -45.04 2.52 -56.01
C GLY A 84 -44.09 3.72 -56.05
N GLY A 85 -44.05 4.58 -55.10
CA GLY A 85 -43.15 5.73 -55.01
C GLY A 85 -41.72 5.36 -54.64
N THR A 86 -40.77 6.12 -55.16
CA THR A 86 -39.33 5.89 -54.92
C THR A 86 -38.63 7.20 -54.55
N ALA A 87 -37.86 7.22 -53.49
CA ALA A 87 -36.99 8.33 -53.13
C ALA A 87 -35.54 7.91 -52.97
N ASN A 88 -34.65 8.54 -53.72
CA ASN A 88 -33.24 8.19 -53.73
C ASN A 88 -32.35 9.34 -53.25
N LYS A 89 -31.28 9.04 -52.52
CA LYS A 89 -30.26 10.00 -52.06
C LYS A 89 -30.88 11.16 -51.31
N THR A 90 -31.88 10.89 -50.48
CA THR A 90 -32.53 11.88 -49.64
C THR A 90 -31.65 12.23 -48.44
N THR A 91 -31.50 13.50 -48.10
CA THR A 91 -30.86 13.98 -46.90
C THR A 91 -31.92 14.50 -45.93
N VAL A 92 -31.99 13.85 -44.76
CA VAL A 92 -32.93 14.27 -43.67
C VAL A 92 -32.11 14.97 -42.62
N THR A 93 -32.37 16.26 -42.45
CA THR A 93 -31.66 17.06 -41.45
C THR A 93 -32.50 17.23 -40.17
N SER A 94 -31.99 17.95 -39.17
CA SER A 94 -32.73 18.23 -37.94
C SER A 94 -34.14 18.79 -38.19
N GLY A 95 -35.13 18.19 -37.56
CA GLY A 95 -36.54 18.52 -37.78
C GLY A 95 -37.17 17.89 -39.03
N GLY A 96 -36.37 17.18 -39.87
CA GLY A 96 -36.87 16.52 -41.07
C GLY A 96 -37.47 15.14 -40.79
N LEU A 97 -38.54 14.79 -41.53
CA LEU A 97 -39.15 13.48 -41.47
C LEU A 97 -39.32 12.89 -42.89
N GLN A 98 -38.84 11.68 -43.11
CA GLN A 98 -39.16 10.86 -44.25
C GLN A 98 -40.04 9.69 -43.80
N ARG A 99 -41.25 9.62 -44.29
CA ARG A 99 -42.18 8.54 -44.05
C ARG A 99 -42.28 7.66 -45.28
N VAL A 100 -42.03 6.38 -45.13
CA VAL A 100 -42.07 5.40 -46.20
C VAL A 100 -43.24 4.46 -45.94
N ASN A 101 -44.33 4.66 -46.67
CA ASN A 101 -45.54 3.87 -46.52
C ASN A 101 -45.42 2.49 -47.16
N PRO A 102 -46.33 1.54 -46.87
CA PRO A 102 -46.31 0.22 -47.51
C PRO A 102 -46.25 0.33 -49.03
N GLY A 103 -45.38 -0.45 -49.66
CA GLY A 103 -45.15 -0.38 -51.10
C GLY A 103 -44.21 0.73 -51.55
N GLY A 104 -43.88 1.72 -50.72
CA GLY A 104 -42.89 2.76 -50.99
C GLY A 104 -41.46 2.21 -50.83
N SER A 105 -40.51 2.77 -51.59
CA SER A 105 -39.10 2.36 -51.54
C SER A 105 -38.15 3.56 -51.47
N VAL A 106 -37.13 3.51 -50.60
CA VAL A 106 -36.13 4.56 -50.49
C VAL A 106 -34.71 3.94 -50.54
N SER A 107 -33.78 4.70 -51.12
CA SER A 107 -32.38 4.28 -51.17
C SER A 107 -31.42 5.43 -50.86
N ASP A 108 -30.28 5.06 -50.28
CA ASP A 108 -29.16 5.97 -50.00
C ASP A 108 -29.60 7.22 -49.17
N THR A 109 -30.54 7.05 -48.25
CA THR A 109 -31.01 8.12 -47.36
C THR A 109 -29.98 8.38 -46.25
N VAL A 110 -29.62 9.64 -46.06
CA VAL A 110 -28.76 10.08 -44.94
C VAL A 110 -29.60 10.86 -43.94
N ILE A 111 -29.59 10.44 -42.69
CA ILE A 111 -30.37 11.03 -41.63
C ILE A 111 -29.42 11.59 -40.58
N SER A 112 -29.38 12.89 -40.43
CA SER A 112 -28.57 13.60 -39.45
C SER A 112 -29.28 13.73 -38.08
N ALA A 113 -28.52 14.14 -37.07
CA ALA A 113 -29.05 14.32 -35.71
C ALA A 113 -30.31 15.17 -35.69
N GLY A 114 -31.35 14.71 -35.04
CA GLY A 114 -32.66 15.37 -34.97
C GLY A 114 -33.51 15.17 -36.21
N GLY A 115 -33.09 14.37 -37.18
CA GLY A 115 -33.91 13.90 -38.30
C GLY A 115 -34.42 12.48 -38.06
N GLY A 116 -35.54 12.13 -38.71
CA GLY A 116 -36.16 10.81 -38.55
C GLY A 116 -36.70 10.18 -39.82
N GLN A 117 -36.77 8.85 -39.82
CA GLN A 117 -37.41 8.04 -40.81
C GLN A 117 -38.41 7.09 -40.16
N SER A 118 -39.64 7.17 -40.57
CA SER A 118 -40.72 6.22 -40.23
C SER A 118 -40.91 5.27 -41.42
N LEU A 119 -40.58 3.99 -41.24
CA LEU A 119 -40.48 3.00 -42.27
C LEU A 119 -41.57 1.93 -42.15
N GLN A 120 -42.46 1.84 -43.12
CA GLN A 120 -43.44 0.77 -43.33
C GLN A 120 -43.20 0.02 -44.68
N GLY A 121 -42.42 0.61 -45.56
CA GLY A 121 -42.03 0.05 -46.87
C GLY A 121 -40.62 -0.52 -46.84
N ARG A 122 -39.83 -0.18 -47.87
CA ARG A 122 -38.47 -0.70 -48.02
C ARG A 122 -37.46 0.46 -47.99
N ALA A 123 -36.38 0.25 -47.23
CA ALA A 123 -35.24 1.16 -47.20
C ALA A 123 -33.96 0.38 -47.51
N VAL A 124 -33.11 0.97 -48.35
CA VAL A 124 -31.81 0.37 -48.73
C VAL A 124 -30.72 1.44 -48.48
N ASN A 125 -29.61 1.01 -47.87
CA ASN A 125 -28.43 1.84 -47.58
C ASN A 125 -28.76 3.16 -46.83
N THR A 126 -29.59 3.10 -45.77
CA THR A 126 -29.83 4.25 -44.92
C THR A 126 -28.63 4.48 -44.00
N THR A 127 -28.14 5.72 -43.93
CA THR A 127 -27.08 6.11 -43.02
C THR A 127 -27.65 7.02 -41.91
N LEU A 128 -27.52 6.59 -40.66
CA LEU A 128 -27.97 7.36 -39.49
C LEU A 128 -26.74 8.03 -38.84
N ASN A 129 -26.54 9.32 -39.08
CA ASN A 129 -25.50 10.13 -38.42
C ASN A 129 -26.14 10.93 -37.26
N GLY A 130 -26.50 10.25 -36.21
CA GLY A 130 -27.25 10.80 -35.09
C GLY A 130 -28.75 10.88 -35.32
N GLY A 131 -29.23 10.41 -36.45
CA GLY A 131 -30.67 10.36 -36.80
C GLY A 131 -31.33 9.04 -36.35
N GLU A 132 -32.65 8.98 -36.54
CA GLU A 132 -33.48 7.87 -36.08
C GLU A 132 -34.20 7.18 -37.23
N GLN A 133 -34.22 5.83 -37.22
CA GLN A 133 -35.03 5.02 -38.10
C GLN A 133 -35.97 4.12 -37.30
N TRP A 134 -37.25 4.29 -37.44
CA TRP A 134 -38.27 3.51 -36.76
C TRP A 134 -39.01 2.61 -37.79
N MET A 135 -38.91 1.31 -37.62
CA MET A 135 -39.47 0.30 -38.48
C MET A 135 -40.82 -0.17 -37.95
N HIS A 136 -41.86 -0.17 -38.77
CA HIS A 136 -43.21 -0.62 -38.44
C HIS A 136 -43.55 -1.89 -39.20
N GLU A 137 -44.58 -2.59 -38.78
CA GLU A 137 -45.02 -3.87 -39.34
C GLU A 137 -44.94 -3.89 -40.87
N GLY A 138 -44.32 -4.89 -41.42
CA GLY A 138 -44.06 -5.07 -42.86
C GLY A 138 -42.81 -4.37 -43.39
N ALA A 139 -42.15 -3.54 -42.62
CA ALA A 139 -40.93 -2.81 -43.03
C ALA A 139 -39.73 -3.73 -43.25
N ILE A 140 -38.98 -3.41 -44.30
CA ILE A 140 -37.69 -4.08 -44.60
C ILE A 140 -36.62 -3.00 -44.77
N ALA A 141 -35.58 -3.04 -43.90
CA ALA A 141 -34.36 -2.23 -44.02
C ALA A 141 -33.16 -3.10 -44.42
N THR A 142 -32.40 -2.67 -45.40
CA THR A 142 -31.20 -3.40 -45.82
C THR A 142 -30.01 -2.44 -45.89
N GLY A 143 -28.87 -2.82 -45.27
CA GLY A 143 -27.65 -2.04 -45.35
C GLY A 143 -27.66 -0.74 -44.52
N THR A 144 -28.43 -0.68 -43.45
CA THR A 144 -28.45 0.52 -42.58
C THR A 144 -27.09 0.64 -41.84
N VAL A 145 -26.49 1.83 -41.87
CA VAL A 145 -25.29 2.19 -41.11
C VAL A 145 -25.63 3.16 -39.99
N ILE A 146 -25.31 2.82 -38.79
CA ILE A 146 -25.67 3.60 -37.56
C ILE A 146 -24.42 4.19 -36.94
N ASN A 147 -24.28 5.52 -36.98
CA ASN A 147 -23.16 6.32 -36.53
C ASN A 147 -23.63 7.41 -35.54
N ASP A 148 -22.69 8.03 -34.84
CA ASP A 148 -22.84 9.30 -34.14
C ASP A 148 -24.08 9.40 -33.22
N LYS A 149 -24.34 8.34 -32.44
CA LYS A 149 -25.55 8.19 -31.60
C LYS A 149 -26.84 8.02 -32.38
N GLY A 150 -26.78 7.58 -33.65
CA GLY A 150 -27.96 7.20 -34.41
C GLY A 150 -28.68 6.01 -33.77
N TRP A 151 -29.96 5.88 -34.10
CA TRP A 151 -30.84 4.89 -33.49
C TRP A 151 -31.71 4.19 -34.51
N GLN A 152 -31.64 2.86 -34.58
CA GLN A 152 -32.56 2.05 -35.40
C GLN A 152 -33.44 1.22 -34.48
N VAL A 153 -34.74 1.33 -34.59
CA VAL A 153 -35.73 0.52 -33.88
C VAL A 153 -36.40 -0.47 -34.84
N VAL A 154 -36.07 -1.75 -34.66
CA VAL A 154 -36.65 -2.87 -35.42
C VAL A 154 -37.80 -3.43 -34.58
N LYS A 155 -39.05 -3.02 -34.92
CA LYS A 155 -40.26 -3.45 -34.22
C LYS A 155 -40.73 -4.83 -34.63
N PRO A 156 -41.68 -5.49 -33.89
CA PRO A 156 -42.25 -6.78 -34.30
C PRO A 156 -42.82 -6.73 -35.73
N GLY A 157 -42.61 -7.81 -36.46
CA GLY A 157 -43.07 -7.92 -37.84
C GLY A 157 -42.25 -7.16 -38.89
N THR A 158 -41.01 -6.71 -38.50
CA THR A 158 -40.02 -6.03 -39.38
C THR A 158 -38.72 -6.77 -39.45
N VAL A 159 -38.01 -6.58 -40.58
CA VAL A 159 -36.72 -7.22 -40.82
C VAL A 159 -35.65 -6.18 -41.17
N ALA A 160 -34.59 -6.12 -40.36
CA ALA A 160 -33.36 -5.38 -40.66
C ALA A 160 -32.26 -6.35 -41.11
N THR A 161 -31.67 -6.09 -42.26
CA THR A 161 -30.63 -6.98 -42.81
C THR A 161 -29.37 -6.20 -43.11
N ASP A 162 -28.19 -6.81 -42.86
CA ASP A 162 -26.88 -6.21 -43.14
C ASP A 162 -26.66 -4.84 -42.46
N THR A 163 -27.17 -4.68 -41.24
CA THR A 163 -26.97 -3.45 -40.46
C THR A 163 -25.54 -3.38 -39.92
N VAL A 164 -24.92 -2.20 -40.04
CA VAL A 164 -23.62 -1.88 -39.41
C VAL A 164 -23.84 -0.90 -38.26
N VAL A 165 -23.41 -1.27 -37.08
CA VAL A 165 -23.62 -0.50 -35.86
C VAL A 165 -22.28 -0.01 -35.32
N ASN A 166 -22.08 1.32 -35.30
CA ASN A 166 -20.86 1.97 -34.88
C ASN A 166 -21.04 2.84 -33.62
N THR A 167 -22.19 2.79 -32.96
CA THR A 167 -22.58 3.63 -31.81
C THR A 167 -23.54 2.87 -30.89
N GLY A 168 -23.73 3.35 -29.66
CA GLY A 168 -24.65 2.75 -28.69
C GLY A 168 -23.99 2.20 -27.44
N ALA A 169 -22.67 2.03 -27.45
CA ALA A 169 -21.90 1.51 -26.31
C ALA A 169 -21.16 2.61 -25.52
N GLU A 170 -21.49 3.87 -25.70
CA GLU A 170 -20.81 5.01 -25.06
C GLU A 170 -20.96 5.02 -23.54
N GLY A 171 -22.00 4.41 -22.98
CA GLY A 171 -22.20 4.22 -21.54
C GLY A 171 -21.38 3.10 -20.91
N GLY A 172 -20.53 2.44 -21.68
CA GLY A 172 -19.75 1.27 -21.26
C GLY A 172 -20.47 -0.05 -21.58
N PRO A 173 -19.77 -1.19 -21.41
CA PRO A 173 -20.34 -2.50 -21.69
C PRO A 173 -21.61 -2.76 -20.89
N ASP A 174 -22.63 -3.37 -21.56
CA ASP A 174 -23.91 -3.76 -20.96
C ASP A 174 -24.73 -2.59 -20.35
N ALA A 175 -24.38 -1.35 -20.57
CA ALA A 175 -25.17 -0.21 -20.13
C ALA A 175 -26.36 0.02 -21.07
N GLU A 176 -27.59 -0.11 -20.58
CA GLU A 176 -28.81 0.11 -21.37
C GLU A 176 -29.30 1.58 -21.32
N ASN A 177 -28.44 2.51 -20.93
CA ASN A 177 -28.75 3.92 -20.80
C ASN A 177 -28.60 4.66 -22.13
N GLY A 178 -29.70 5.05 -22.73
CA GLY A 178 -29.75 5.85 -23.93
C GLY A 178 -30.32 5.13 -25.16
N ASP A 179 -30.94 5.91 -26.00
CA ASP A 179 -31.62 5.43 -27.23
C ASP A 179 -30.66 5.58 -28.39
N THR A 180 -29.65 4.71 -28.46
CA THR A 180 -28.63 4.72 -29.54
C THR A 180 -28.21 3.31 -29.94
N GLY A 181 -27.83 3.12 -31.20
CA GLY A 181 -27.49 1.82 -31.72
C GLY A 181 -28.68 1.10 -32.36
N GLN A 182 -28.70 -0.24 -32.31
CA GLN A 182 -29.77 -1.04 -32.87
C GLN A 182 -30.60 -1.73 -31.79
N PHE A 183 -31.89 -1.45 -31.75
CA PHE A 183 -32.87 -2.06 -30.85
C PHE A 183 -33.75 -3.04 -31.64
N VAL A 184 -33.69 -4.32 -31.24
CA VAL A 184 -34.35 -5.39 -31.98
C VAL A 184 -35.51 -5.95 -31.17
N ARG A 185 -36.71 -5.75 -31.63
CA ARG A 185 -37.94 -6.42 -31.19
C ARG A 185 -38.58 -7.26 -32.30
N GLY A 186 -38.13 -7.09 -33.51
CA GLY A 186 -38.42 -7.90 -34.70
C GLY A 186 -37.21 -8.75 -35.07
N ASP A 187 -36.90 -8.86 -36.37
CA ASP A 187 -35.81 -9.69 -36.85
C ASP A 187 -34.65 -8.83 -37.36
N ALA A 188 -33.45 -9.05 -36.80
CA ALA A 188 -32.22 -8.52 -37.34
C ALA A 188 -31.33 -9.67 -37.89
N VAL A 189 -30.86 -9.52 -39.12
CA VAL A 189 -30.11 -10.57 -39.81
C VAL A 189 -28.79 -10.00 -40.33
N ARG A 190 -27.69 -10.68 -40.05
CA ARG A 190 -26.33 -10.30 -40.48
C ARG A 190 -25.94 -8.88 -40.02
N THR A 191 -26.15 -8.61 -38.74
CA THR A 191 -25.70 -7.35 -38.12
C THR A 191 -24.19 -7.41 -37.86
N THR A 192 -23.48 -6.33 -38.22
CA THR A 192 -22.07 -6.12 -37.86
C THR A 192 -21.98 -5.05 -36.80
N ILE A 193 -21.44 -5.38 -35.65
CA ILE A 193 -21.26 -4.47 -34.52
C ILE A 193 -19.77 -4.16 -34.39
N ASN A 194 -19.41 -2.92 -34.72
CA ASN A 194 -18.04 -2.43 -34.61
C ASN A 194 -17.75 -1.82 -33.24
N LYS A 195 -16.54 -1.29 -33.08
CA LYS A 195 -16.16 -0.56 -31.86
C LYS A 195 -17.17 0.54 -31.53
N ASN A 196 -17.57 0.63 -30.26
CA ASN A 196 -18.62 1.51 -29.75
C ASN A 196 -20.04 1.17 -30.22
N GLY A 197 -20.21 0.16 -31.07
CA GLY A 197 -21.53 -0.29 -31.52
C GLY A 197 -22.24 -1.13 -30.46
N ARG A 198 -23.57 -0.98 -30.37
CA ARG A 198 -24.44 -1.82 -29.53
C ARG A 198 -25.67 -2.27 -30.26
N GLN A 199 -25.97 -3.56 -30.14
CA GLN A 199 -27.26 -4.14 -30.48
C GLN A 199 -27.96 -4.65 -29.22
N ILE A 200 -29.18 -4.20 -28.97
CA ILE A 200 -30.02 -4.70 -27.88
C ILE A 200 -31.14 -5.53 -28.44
N VAL A 201 -31.15 -6.82 -28.18
CA VAL A 201 -32.21 -7.75 -28.59
C VAL A 201 -33.20 -7.87 -27.44
N ARG A 202 -34.36 -7.24 -27.57
CA ARG A 202 -35.43 -7.26 -26.58
C ARG A 202 -36.17 -8.60 -26.55
N ALA A 203 -36.98 -8.85 -25.53
CA ALA A 203 -37.62 -10.13 -25.27
C ALA A 203 -38.36 -10.78 -26.46
N GLU A 204 -38.90 -9.98 -27.34
CA GLU A 204 -39.64 -10.42 -28.53
C GLU A 204 -38.76 -10.53 -29.78
N GLY A 205 -37.54 -9.98 -29.74
CA GLY A 205 -36.67 -9.85 -30.88
C GLY A 205 -35.81 -11.06 -31.14
N THR A 206 -35.41 -11.20 -32.39
CA THR A 206 -34.46 -12.23 -32.87
C THR A 206 -33.30 -11.54 -33.61
N ALA A 207 -32.08 -11.82 -33.19
CA ALA A 207 -30.88 -11.45 -33.93
C ALA A 207 -30.21 -12.73 -34.48
N ASN A 208 -29.99 -12.77 -35.78
CA ASN A 208 -29.41 -13.94 -36.45
C ASN A 208 -28.13 -13.53 -37.18
N THR A 209 -27.08 -14.33 -37.04
CA THR A 209 -25.78 -14.12 -37.69
C THR A 209 -25.15 -12.76 -37.40
N THR A 210 -25.07 -12.39 -36.10
CA THR A 210 -24.43 -11.16 -35.68
C THR A 210 -22.93 -11.35 -35.54
N VAL A 211 -22.12 -10.42 -36.04
CA VAL A 211 -20.68 -10.37 -35.80
C VAL A 211 -20.35 -9.20 -34.92
N VAL A 212 -19.67 -9.42 -33.79
CA VAL A 212 -19.30 -8.39 -32.83
C VAL A 212 -17.79 -8.27 -32.75
N TYR A 213 -17.27 -7.12 -33.14
CA TYR A 213 -15.84 -6.81 -33.08
C TYR A 213 -15.43 -6.16 -31.74
N ALA A 214 -14.13 -6.06 -31.49
CA ALA A 214 -13.57 -5.49 -30.29
C ALA A 214 -14.14 -4.10 -29.97
N GLY A 215 -14.64 -3.95 -28.73
CA GLY A 215 -15.28 -2.73 -28.26
C GLY A 215 -16.74 -2.55 -28.68
N GLY A 216 -17.33 -3.53 -29.37
CA GLY A 216 -18.77 -3.63 -29.60
C GLY A 216 -19.42 -4.61 -28.63
N ASP A 217 -20.75 -4.47 -28.44
CA ASP A 217 -21.51 -5.41 -27.62
C ASP A 217 -22.90 -5.74 -28.16
N GLN A 218 -23.35 -6.94 -27.85
CA GLN A 218 -24.71 -7.42 -28.07
C GLN A 218 -25.34 -7.78 -26.73
N THR A 219 -26.42 -7.11 -26.36
CA THR A 219 -27.21 -7.38 -25.13
C THR A 219 -28.47 -8.14 -25.52
N VAL A 220 -28.68 -9.33 -24.93
CA VAL A 220 -29.72 -10.26 -25.33
C VAL A 220 -30.71 -10.50 -24.20
N HIS A 221 -31.93 -10.00 -24.37
CA HIS A 221 -33.12 -10.34 -23.58
C HIS A 221 -34.11 -11.21 -24.36
N GLY A 222 -33.92 -11.29 -25.69
CA GLY A 222 -34.68 -12.12 -26.64
C GLY A 222 -33.84 -13.30 -27.10
N HIS A 223 -33.78 -13.46 -28.44
CA HIS A 223 -33.12 -14.58 -29.07
C HIS A 223 -31.93 -14.13 -29.93
N ALA A 224 -30.76 -14.66 -29.68
CA ALA A 224 -29.59 -14.48 -30.53
C ALA A 224 -29.17 -15.84 -31.10
N LEU A 225 -29.01 -15.90 -32.43
CA LEU A 225 -28.61 -17.11 -33.18
C LEU A 225 -27.32 -16.85 -33.94
N ASP A 226 -26.37 -17.79 -33.89
CA ASP A 226 -25.15 -17.79 -34.68
C ASP A 226 -24.34 -16.49 -34.56
N THR A 227 -24.18 -16.00 -33.30
CA THR A 227 -23.34 -14.83 -33.04
C THR A 227 -21.86 -15.18 -33.09
N THR A 228 -21.05 -14.38 -33.76
CA THR A 228 -19.58 -14.50 -33.75
C THR A 228 -18.95 -13.33 -33.02
N LEU A 229 -18.18 -13.61 -31.95
CA LEU A 229 -17.51 -12.60 -31.13
C LEU A 229 -16.02 -12.55 -31.50
N ASN A 230 -15.61 -11.53 -32.25
CA ASN A 230 -14.23 -11.26 -32.62
C ASN A 230 -13.64 -10.16 -31.75
N GLY A 231 -13.44 -10.44 -30.43
CA GLY A 231 -13.00 -9.49 -29.44
C GLY A 231 -14.13 -8.64 -28.82
N GLY A 232 -15.38 -8.82 -29.27
CA GLY A 232 -16.55 -8.15 -28.70
C GLY A 232 -17.24 -8.94 -27.61
N TYR A 233 -18.32 -8.38 -27.08
CA TYR A 233 -19.08 -8.93 -25.94
C TYR A 233 -20.50 -9.33 -26.36
N GLN A 234 -20.99 -10.44 -25.78
CA GLN A 234 -22.40 -10.80 -25.80
C GLN A 234 -22.86 -11.04 -24.36
N TYR A 235 -23.87 -10.29 -23.92
CA TYR A 235 -24.50 -10.44 -22.61
C TYR A 235 -25.87 -11.10 -22.77
N VAL A 236 -26.04 -12.27 -22.16
CA VAL A 236 -27.30 -13.01 -22.20
C VAL A 236 -27.99 -12.84 -20.86
N HIS A 237 -29.02 -12.02 -20.82
CA HIS A 237 -29.74 -11.66 -19.60
C HIS A 237 -30.87 -12.65 -19.27
N ASN A 238 -31.48 -12.45 -18.12
CA ASN A 238 -32.64 -13.22 -17.67
C ASN A 238 -33.73 -13.24 -18.75
N GLY A 239 -34.14 -14.43 -19.13
CA GLY A 239 -35.11 -14.67 -20.20
C GLY A 239 -34.52 -14.64 -21.60
N GLY A 240 -33.30 -14.13 -21.77
CA GLY A 240 -32.59 -14.17 -23.06
C GLY A 240 -32.02 -15.54 -23.38
N THR A 241 -31.94 -15.87 -24.66
CA THR A 241 -31.33 -17.10 -25.19
C THR A 241 -30.32 -16.78 -26.29
N ALA A 242 -29.17 -17.43 -26.23
CA ALA A 242 -28.18 -17.37 -27.29
C ALA A 242 -27.84 -18.81 -27.75
N SER A 243 -27.83 -19.06 -29.02
CA SER A 243 -27.50 -20.38 -29.57
C SER A 243 -26.53 -20.27 -30.74
N GLY A 244 -25.57 -21.20 -30.79
CA GLY A 244 -24.56 -21.22 -31.86
C GLY A 244 -23.51 -20.13 -31.78
N THR A 245 -23.28 -19.54 -30.57
CA THR A 245 -22.29 -18.50 -30.44
C THR A 245 -20.86 -19.05 -30.58
N VAL A 246 -20.07 -18.39 -31.43
CA VAL A 246 -18.63 -18.64 -31.60
C VAL A 246 -17.84 -17.53 -30.95
N VAL A 247 -17.07 -17.86 -29.91
CA VAL A 247 -16.26 -16.94 -29.16
C VAL A 247 -14.80 -17.07 -29.58
N ASN A 248 -14.31 -16.13 -30.35
CA ASN A 248 -12.94 -16.09 -30.85
C ASN A 248 -12.03 -15.31 -29.88
N SER A 249 -10.73 -15.15 -30.24
CA SER A 249 -9.75 -14.46 -29.41
C SER A 249 -10.29 -13.14 -28.88
N ASP A 250 -10.14 -12.93 -27.58
CA ASP A 250 -10.54 -11.76 -26.81
C ASP A 250 -12.06 -11.48 -26.80
N GLY A 251 -12.86 -12.36 -27.43
CA GLY A 251 -14.31 -12.31 -27.33
C GLY A 251 -14.82 -12.85 -25.98
N TRP A 252 -15.95 -12.32 -25.53
CA TRP A 252 -16.62 -12.73 -24.30
C TRP A 252 -18.10 -12.97 -24.50
N GLN A 253 -18.56 -14.18 -24.18
CA GLN A 253 -19.98 -14.45 -23.94
C GLN A 253 -20.21 -14.52 -22.44
N ILE A 254 -21.15 -13.71 -21.93
CA ILE A 254 -21.48 -13.61 -20.51
C ILE A 254 -22.95 -13.99 -20.34
N VAL A 255 -23.18 -15.11 -19.69
CA VAL A 255 -24.52 -15.62 -19.40
C VAL A 255 -24.87 -15.25 -17.96
N LYS A 256 -25.79 -14.30 -17.83
CA LYS A 256 -26.26 -13.79 -16.54
C LYS A 256 -27.26 -14.75 -15.90
N ASN A 257 -27.60 -14.48 -14.63
CA ASN A 257 -28.64 -15.22 -13.93
C ASN A 257 -29.95 -15.25 -14.75
N GLY A 258 -30.48 -16.46 -15.00
CA GLY A 258 -31.67 -16.69 -15.80
C GLY A 258 -31.49 -16.59 -17.32
N GLY A 259 -30.27 -16.27 -17.79
CA GLY A 259 -29.88 -16.35 -19.20
C GLY A 259 -29.55 -17.78 -19.61
N VAL A 260 -29.76 -18.11 -20.89
CA VAL A 260 -29.50 -19.43 -21.44
C VAL A 260 -28.63 -19.35 -22.69
N ALA A 261 -27.49 -20.04 -22.69
CA ALA A 261 -26.68 -20.24 -23.88
C ALA A 261 -26.67 -21.71 -24.30
N GLY A 262 -26.76 -21.98 -25.64
CA GLY A 262 -26.68 -23.32 -26.20
C GLY A 262 -25.67 -23.41 -27.33
N ASN A 263 -25.01 -24.56 -27.52
CA ASN A 263 -24.11 -24.79 -28.64
C ASN A 263 -23.01 -23.75 -28.78
N THR A 264 -22.46 -23.24 -27.66
CA THR A 264 -21.36 -22.24 -27.64
C THR A 264 -20.04 -22.90 -27.93
N THR A 265 -19.29 -22.39 -28.91
CA THR A 265 -17.90 -22.79 -29.18
C THR A 265 -16.96 -21.70 -28.67
N VAL A 266 -16.07 -22.05 -27.73
CA VAL A 266 -15.06 -21.15 -27.19
C VAL A 266 -13.71 -21.53 -27.79
N ASN A 267 -13.18 -20.69 -28.64
CA ASN A 267 -11.89 -20.88 -29.28
C ASN A 267 -10.74 -20.35 -28.39
N GLN A 268 -9.52 -20.58 -28.81
CA GLN A 268 -8.31 -20.10 -28.08
C GLN A 268 -8.42 -18.60 -27.75
N LYS A 269 -8.15 -18.24 -26.50
CA LYS A 269 -8.27 -16.87 -25.96
C LYS A 269 -9.69 -16.27 -25.94
N GLY A 270 -10.70 -17.02 -26.39
CA GLY A 270 -12.10 -16.68 -26.16
C GLY A 270 -12.52 -17.01 -24.72
N ARG A 271 -13.59 -16.39 -24.24
CA ARG A 271 -14.08 -16.61 -22.87
C ARG A 271 -15.59 -16.77 -22.83
N LEU A 272 -16.01 -17.79 -22.10
CA LEU A 272 -17.40 -18.00 -21.71
C LEU A 272 -17.49 -17.79 -20.20
N GLN A 273 -18.29 -16.83 -19.80
CA GLN A 273 -18.62 -16.62 -18.39
C GLN A 273 -20.07 -17.02 -18.16
N VAL A 274 -20.30 -17.84 -17.15
CA VAL A 274 -21.66 -18.23 -16.73
C VAL A 274 -21.82 -17.88 -15.26
N ASP A 275 -22.63 -16.87 -14.99
CA ASP A 275 -22.89 -16.39 -13.65
C ASP A 275 -23.77 -17.38 -12.87
N ALA A 276 -23.81 -17.26 -11.56
CA ALA A 276 -24.71 -18.06 -10.73
C ALA A 276 -26.15 -17.96 -11.25
N GLY A 277 -26.81 -19.12 -11.43
CA GLY A 277 -28.16 -19.18 -12.00
C GLY A 277 -28.26 -19.02 -13.52
N GLY A 278 -27.14 -18.77 -14.20
CA GLY A 278 -27.04 -18.84 -15.67
C GLY A 278 -26.90 -20.29 -16.14
N THR A 279 -27.28 -20.56 -17.40
CA THR A 279 -27.22 -21.90 -18.00
C THR A 279 -26.50 -21.85 -19.33
N ALA A 280 -25.52 -22.74 -19.51
CA ALA A 280 -24.85 -22.96 -20.78
C ALA A 280 -24.79 -24.48 -21.10
N THR A 281 -25.34 -24.91 -22.23
CA THR A 281 -25.41 -26.32 -22.61
C THR A 281 -24.73 -26.58 -23.95
N ASN A 282 -24.22 -27.80 -24.13
CA ASN A 282 -23.50 -28.20 -25.36
C ASN A 282 -22.32 -27.26 -25.68
N VAL A 283 -21.60 -26.85 -24.64
CA VAL A 283 -20.41 -25.99 -24.80
C VAL A 283 -19.27 -26.79 -25.40
N THR A 284 -18.63 -26.26 -26.43
CA THR A 284 -17.37 -26.82 -26.95
C THR A 284 -16.25 -25.89 -26.50
N LEU A 285 -15.51 -26.29 -25.50
CA LEU A 285 -14.35 -25.56 -24.98
C LEU A 285 -13.08 -26.08 -25.67
N LYS A 286 -12.58 -25.34 -26.66
CA LYS A 286 -11.33 -25.67 -27.35
C LYS A 286 -10.13 -25.42 -26.46
N GLN A 287 -8.98 -26.03 -26.78
CA GLN A 287 -7.74 -25.77 -26.08
C GLN A 287 -7.42 -24.27 -26.09
N GLY A 288 -7.11 -23.71 -24.91
CA GLY A 288 -6.84 -22.29 -24.73
C GLY A 288 -8.07 -21.40 -24.67
N GLY A 289 -9.29 -21.96 -24.77
CA GLY A 289 -10.53 -21.26 -24.43
C GLY A 289 -10.75 -21.23 -22.91
N ALA A 290 -11.35 -20.17 -22.39
CA ALA A 290 -11.57 -19.98 -20.98
C ALA A 290 -13.03 -20.14 -20.58
N LEU A 291 -13.30 -20.94 -19.56
CA LEU A 291 -14.57 -21.01 -18.84
C LEU A 291 -14.45 -20.29 -17.50
N VAL A 292 -15.30 -19.32 -17.26
CA VAL A 292 -15.40 -18.59 -16.00
C VAL A 292 -16.76 -18.87 -15.40
N THR A 293 -16.80 -19.58 -14.28
CA THR A 293 -18.08 -19.97 -13.68
C THR A 293 -17.96 -20.29 -12.19
N SER A 294 -19.08 -20.54 -11.56
CA SER A 294 -19.16 -21.07 -10.20
C SER A 294 -20.03 -22.32 -10.18
N THR A 295 -19.93 -23.10 -9.13
CA THR A 295 -20.78 -24.28 -8.94
C THR A 295 -22.27 -23.96 -8.71
N ALA A 296 -22.66 -22.68 -8.66
CA ALA A 296 -24.06 -22.25 -8.66
C ALA A 296 -24.64 -22.02 -10.08
N ALA A 297 -23.83 -22.17 -11.11
CA ALA A 297 -24.27 -22.13 -12.50
C ALA A 297 -24.58 -23.53 -13.03
N THR A 298 -25.19 -23.61 -14.22
CA THR A 298 -25.34 -24.86 -14.96
C THR A 298 -24.53 -24.77 -16.25
N VAL A 299 -23.50 -25.63 -16.38
CA VAL A 299 -22.69 -25.68 -17.59
C VAL A 299 -22.45 -27.13 -17.96
N THR A 300 -22.72 -27.50 -19.24
CA THR A 300 -22.42 -28.82 -19.75
C THR A 300 -21.78 -28.73 -21.13
N GLY A 301 -20.84 -29.61 -21.41
CA GLY A 301 -20.17 -29.60 -22.71
C GLY A 301 -19.02 -30.58 -22.83
N ILE A 302 -18.16 -30.29 -23.77
CA ILE A 302 -16.91 -31.04 -23.99
C ILE A 302 -15.70 -30.09 -23.94
N ASN A 303 -14.63 -30.54 -23.35
CA ASN A 303 -13.31 -29.91 -23.41
C ASN A 303 -12.27 -30.89 -23.97
N ARG A 304 -10.99 -30.54 -23.95
CA ARG A 304 -9.91 -31.40 -24.50
C ARG A 304 -9.72 -32.72 -23.75
N LEU A 305 -10.32 -32.87 -22.55
CA LEU A 305 -10.26 -34.09 -21.75
C LEU A 305 -11.56 -34.93 -21.85
N GLY A 306 -12.57 -34.46 -22.56
CA GLY A 306 -13.84 -35.15 -22.74
C GLY A 306 -15.03 -34.36 -22.24
N ALA A 307 -16.11 -35.02 -21.91
CA ALA A 307 -17.31 -34.38 -21.35
C ALA A 307 -17.03 -33.76 -19.99
N PHE A 308 -17.55 -32.57 -19.76
CA PHE A 308 -17.50 -31.87 -18.47
C PHE A 308 -18.88 -31.34 -18.07
N SER A 309 -19.07 -31.13 -16.78
CA SER A 309 -20.32 -30.55 -16.26
C SER A 309 -20.10 -29.71 -15.02
N VAL A 310 -20.96 -28.73 -14.87
CA VAL A 310 -21.22 -27.99 -13.63
C VAL A 310 -22.73 -27.96 -13.48
N VAL A 311 -23.29 -28.78 -12.58
CA VAL A 311 -24.74 -28.96 -12.42
C VAL A 311 -25.06 -29.21 -10.96
N GLU A 312 -26.09 -28.55 -10.44
CA GLU A 312 -26.59 -28.74 -9.06
C GLU A 312 -25.49 -28.71 -7.98
N GLY A 313 -24.60 -27.77 -8.06
CA GLY A 313 -23.51 -27.62 -7.08
C GLY A 313 -22.34 -28.58 -7.26
N LYS A 314 -22.30 -29.36 -8.36
CA LYS A 314 -21.25 -30.32 -8.66
C LYS A 314 -20.58 -29.99 -9.97
N ALA A 315 -19.25 -29.85 -9.94
CA ALA A 315 -18.42 -29.71 -11.13
C ALA A 315 -17.64 -31.02 -11.38
N ASP A 316 -17.55 -31.46 -12.59
CA ASP A 316 -16.76 -32.63 -13.00
C ASP A 316 -16.01 -32.39 -14.29
N ASN A 317 -14.76 -32.85 -14.34
CA ASN A 317 -13.85 -32.82 -15.51
C ASN A 317 -13.66 -31.42 -16.13
N VAL A 318 -13.66 -30.37 -15.32
CA VAL A 318 -13.47 -28.99 -15.76
C VAL A 318 -11.99 -28.71 -16.04
N VAL A 319 -11.70 -28.04 -17.14
CA VAL A 319 -10.37 -27.53 -17.50
C VAL A 319 -10.37 -26.01 -17.38
N LEU A 320 -9.44 -25.49 -16.59
CA LEU A 320 -9.24 -24.06 -16.34
C LEU A 320 -7.90 -23.64 -16.90
N GLU A 321 -7.89 -22.76 -17.88
CA GLU A 321 -6.69 -22.23 -18.53
C GLU A 321 -6.98 -20.85 -19.14
N ASN A 322 -5.94 -20.06 -19.41
CA ASN A 322 -6.05 -18.76 -20.13
C ASN A 322 -7.07 -17.76 -19.54
N GLY A 323 -7.19 -17.69 -18.23
CA GLY A 323 -8.16 -16.84 -17.53
C GLY A 323 -9.46 -17.57 -17.20
N GLY A 324 -9.54 -18.88 -17.42
CA GLY A 324 -10.62 -19.71 -16.92
C GLY A 324 -10.64 -19.75 -15.41
N ARG A 325 -11.83 -19.81 -14.80
CA ARG A 325 -12.01 -19.79 -13.35
C ARG A 325 -13.22 -20.63 -12.95
N LEU A 326 -13.05 -21.42 -11.90
CA LEU A 326 -14.12 -22.13 -11.23
C LEU A 326 -14.15 -21.76 -9.75
N ASP A 327 -15.26 -21.21 -9.28
CA ASP A 327 -15.53 -20.99 -7.86
C ASP A 327 -16.37 -22.16 -7.32
N VAL A 328 -15.78 -22.92 -6.40
CA VAL A 328 -16.46 -23.99 -5.69
C VAL A 328 -17.02 -23.42 -4.40
N LEU A 329 -18.32 -23.28 -4.31
CA LEU A 329 -18.99 -22.63 -3.20
C LEU A 329 -19.14 -23.56 -1.98
N THR A 330 -19.48 -22.99 -0.84
CA THR A 330 -19.76 -23.72 0.40
C THR A 330 -20.80 -24.82 0.18
N GLY A 331 -20.50 -26.04 0.59
CA GLY A 331 -21.35 -27.21 0.41
C GLY A 331 -21.37 -27.80 -0.99
N HIS A 332 -20.66 -27.19 -1.94
CA HIS A 332 -20.54 -27.66 -3.32
C HIS A 332 -19.27 -28.48 -3.55
N THR A 333 -19.21 -29.19 -4.66
CA THR A 333 -18.11 -30.12 -4.98
C THR A 333 -17.58 -29.91 -6.38
N ALA A 334 -16.29 -30.15 -6.55
CA ALA A 334 -15.64 -30.28 -7.84
C ALA A 334 -14.77 -31.55 -7.86
N THR A 335 -14.81 -32.29 -8.93
CA THR A 335 -14.01 -33.51 -9.13
C THR A 335 -13.24 -33.41 -10.45
N ASN A 336 -12.08 -34.05 -10.53
CA ASN A 336 -11.27 -34.12 -11.77
C ASN A 336 -11.00 -32.76 -12.42
N THR A 337 -10.77 -31.71 -11.61
CA THR A 337 -10.50 -30.37 -12.13
C THR A 337 -9.04 -30.24 -12.54
N ARG A 338 -8.79 -29.83 -13.78
CA ARG A 338 -7.46 -29.50 -14.28
C ARG A 338 -7.26 -27.98 -14.29
N VAL A 339 -6.18 -27.51 -13.68
CA VAL A 339 -5.84 -26.08 -13.61
C VAL A 339 -4.48 -25.87 -14.25
N ASP A 340 -4.46 -25.33 -15.45
CA ASP A 340 -3.24 -25.04 -16.19
C ASP A 340 -2.92 -23.53 -16.18
N ASP A 341 -1.91 -23.11 -16.94
CA ASP A 341 -1.44 -21.72 -16.98
C ASP A 341 -2.58 -20.73 -17.23
N GLY A 342 -2.68 -19.75 -16.35
CA GLY A 342 -3.74 -18.73 -16.38
C GLY A 342 -5.12 -19.23 -15.90
N GLY A 343 -5.25 -20.51 -15.52
CA GLY A 343 -6.47 -21.03 -14.89
C GLY A 343 -6.49 -20.77 -13.38
N THR A 344 -7.68 -20.63 -12.81
CA THR A 344 -7.90 -20.40 -11.37
C THR A 344 -8.98 -21.31 -10.82
N LEU A 345 -8.65 -22.06 -9.79
CA LEU A 345 -9.60 -22.79 -8.96
C LEU A 345 -9.72 -22.10 -7.62
N ASP A 346 -10.91 -21.63 -7.29
CA ASP A 346 -11.22 -20.98 -6.01
C ASP A 346 -12.16 -21.89 -5.21
N VAL A 347 -11.66 -22.49 -4.14
CA VAL A 347 -12.44 -23.35 -3.26
C VAL A 347 -12.77 -22.60 -1.99
N ARG A 348 -14.02 -22.21 -1.85
CA ARG A 348 -14.50 -21.46 -0.70
C ARG A 348 -14.52 -22.34 0.56
N ASN A 349 -14.54 -21.70 1.72
CA ASN A 349 -14.71 -22.38 3.01
C ASN A 349 -15.95 -23.31 2.95
N GLY A 350 -15.76 -24.57 3.32
CA GLY A 350 -16.80 -25.60 3.22
C GLY A 350 -17.07 -26.14 1.82
N GLY A 351 -16.35 -25.65 0.80
CA GLY A 351 -16.34 -26.26 -0.53
C GLY A 351 -15.37 -27.44 -0.61
N THR A 352 -15.60 -28.36 -1.54
CA THR A 352 -14.78 -29.57 -1.72
C THR A 352 -14.30 -29.69 -3.16
N ALA A 353 -13.00 -29.87 -3.37
CA ALA A 353 -12.41 -30.20 -4.67
C ALA A 353 -11.48 -31.42 -4.54
N THR A 354 -11.78 -32.47 -5.32
CA THR A 354 -11.02 -33.71 -5.26
C THR A 354 -10.42 -34.05 -6.64
N THR A 355 -9.31 -34.78 -6.63
CA THR A 355 -8.60 -35.14 -7.86
C THR A 355 -8.24 -33.91 -8.70
N VAL A 356 -7.80 -32.85 -8.02
CA VAL A 356 -7.32 -31.63 -8.67
C VAL A 356 -5.94 -31.89 -9.30
N SER A 357 -5.77 -31.51 -10.56
CA SER A 357 -4.48 -31.58 -11.24
C SER A 357 -3.97 -30.16 -11.52
N MET A 358 -2.97 -29.73 -10.78
CA MET A 358 -2.35 -28.42 -10.97
C MET A 358 -1.23 -28.51 -12.01
N GLY A 359 -1.35 -27.72 -13.08
CA GLY A 359 -0.26 -27.50 -14.02
C GLY A 359 0.61 -26.31 -13.61
N ASN A 360 1.74 -26.10 -14.33
CA ASN A 360 2.56 -24.91 -14.15
C ASN A 360 1.72 -23.66 -14.43
N GLY A 361 1.84 -22.65 -13.58
CA GLY A 361 1.08 -21.40 -13.71
C GLY A 361 -0.40 -21.50 -13.36
N GLY A 362 -0.88 -22.67 -12.95
CA GLY A 362 -2.22 -22.83 -12.40
C GLY A 362 -2.36 -22.19 -11.02
N VAL A 363 -3.50 -21.57 -10.77
CA VAL A 363 -3.78 -20.79 -9.54
C VAL A 363 -4.79 -21.53 -8.68
N LEU A 364 -4.45 -21.74 -7.41
CA LEU A 364 -5.33 -22.22 -6.37
C LEU A 364 -5.61 -21.11 -5.36
N LEU A 365 -6.88 -20.85 -5.09
CA LEU A 365 -7.35 -19.98 -4.02
C LEU A 365 -8.14 -20.85 -3.04
N ALA A 366 -7.71 -20.91 -1.79
CA ALA A 366 -8.37 -21.69 -0.76
C ALA A 366 -8.05 -21.19 0.65
N ASP A 367 -8.80 -21.63 1.62
CA ASP A 367 -8.48 -21.53 3.03
C ASP A 367 -8.48 -22.91 3.71
N SER A 368 -8.04 -22.98 4.94
CA SER A 368 -7.95 -24.25 5.67
C SER A 368 -9.31 -24.86 6.07
N GLY A 369 -10.40 -24.11 5.86
CA GLY A 369 -11.79 -24.63 6.02
C GLY A 369 -12.35 -25.27 4.75
N ALA A 370 -11.62 -25.20 3.62
CA ALA A 370 -11.94 -25.93 2.40
C ALA A 370 -11.44 -27.38 2.48
N ALA A 371 -11.96 -28.23 1.61
CA ALA A 371 -11.43 -29.59 1.39
C ALA A 371 -10.91 -29.70 -0.04
N VAL A 372 -9.60 -29.80 -0.19
CA VAL A 372 -8.95 -29.89 -1.52
C VAL A 372 -7.96 -31.06 -1.52
N SER A 373 -7.97 -31.87 -2.55
CA SER A 373 -6.94 -32.90 -2.75
C SER A 373 -6.58 -33.06 -4.23
N GLY A 374 -5.31 -33.31 -4.48
CA GLY A 374 -4.85 -33.44 -5.86
C GLY A 374 -3.34 -33.61 -5.99
N THR A 375 -2.85 -33.31 -7.17
CA THR A 375 -1.43 -33.33 -7.53
C THR A 375 -0.96 -31.95 -7.96
N ARG A 376 0.23 -31.59 -7.50
CA ARG A 376 0.95 -30.35 -7.84
C ARG A 376 1.57 -30.45 -9.23
N SER A 377 2.04 -29.31 -9.74
CA SER A 377 2.76 -29.26 -11.03
C SER A 377 4.03 -30.11 -11.07
N ASP A 378 4.66 -30.40 -9.92
CA ASP A 378 5.82 -31.29 -9.80
C ASP A 378 5.45 -32.77 -9.59
N GLY A 379 4.16 -33.12 -9.67
CA GLY A 379 3.67 -34.49 -9.54
C GLY A 379 3.46 -34.98 -8.10
N LYS A 380 3.75 -34.15 -7.08
CA LYS A 380 3.51 -34.51 -5.68
C LYS A 380 2.04 -34.32 -5.30
N ALA A 381 1.55 -35.18 -4.42
CA ALA A 381 0.23 -35.02 -3.86
C ALA A 381 0.18 -33.85 -2.87
N PHE A 382 -0.97 -33.17 -2.81
CA PHE A 382 -1.26 -32.16 -1.79
C PHE A 382 -2.71 -32.31 -1.30
N SER A 383 -2.98 -31.80 -0.12
CA SER A 383 -4.34 -31.78 0.43
C SER A 383 -4.59 -30.61 1.39
N ILE A 384 -5.85 -30.22 1.47
CA ILE A 384 -6.42 -29.34 2.48
C ILE A 384 -7.67 -30.04 3.00
N GLY A 385 -7.84 -30.12 4.31
CA GLY A 385 -9.04 -30.70 4.88
C GLY A 385 -8.96 -30.85 6.39
N GLY A 386 -10.08 -30.64 7.09
CA GLY A 386 -10.16 -30.80 8.54
C GLY A 386 -9.21 -29.89 9.33
N GLY A 387 -8.94 -28.68 8.84
CA GLY A 387 -7.99 -27.76 9.47
C GLY A 387 -6.51 -28.10 9.23
N GLN A 388 -6.23 -29.05 8.33
CA GLN A 388 -4.86 -29.43 7.95
C GLN A 388 -4.65 -29.12 6.48
N ALA A 389 -3.50 -28.53 6.17
CA ALA A 389 -3.01 -28.41 4.80
C ALA A 389 -1.66 -29.13 4.71
N ASP A 390 -1.46 -29.93 3.68
CA ASP A 390 -0.29 -30.73 3.49
C ASP A 390 0.30 -30.56 2.08
N ALA A 391 1.58 -30.34 2.01
CA ALA A 391 2.38 -30.26 0.79
C ALA A 391 1.84 -29.26 -0.26
N LEU A 392 1.23 -28.15 0.17
CA LEU A 392 0.76 -27.10 -0.75
C LEU A 392 1.90 -26.49 -1.53
N MET A 393 1.63 -26.16 -2.80
CA MET A 393 2.48 -25.31 -3.62
C MET A 393 1.66 -24.14 -4.15
N LEU A 394 2.02 -22.93 -3.68
CA LEU A 394 1.33 -21.69 -4.04
C LEU A 394 2.18 -20.94 -5.07
N GLU A 395 1.87 -21.12 -6.32
CA GLU A 395 2.54 -20.39 -7.40
C GLU A 395 1.99 -18.96 -7.50
N LYS A 396 2.60 -18.13 -8.34
CA LYS A 396 2.20 -16.74 -8.55
C LYS A 396 0.69 -16.66 -8.87
N GLY A 397 -0.01 -15.83 -8.10
CA GLY A 397 -1.47 -15.69 -8.20
C GLY A 397 -2.24 -16.60 -7.23
N SER A 398 -1.65 -17.71 -6.76
CA SER A 398 -2.27 -18.57 -5.76
C SER A 398 -2.28 -17.93 -4.39
N SER A 399 -3.32 -18.22 -3.62
CA SER A 399 -3.50 -17.73 -2.26
C SER A 399 -4.06 -18.82 -1.37
N PHE A 400 -3.46 -18.98 -0.21
CA PHE A 400 -3.96 -19.85 0.84
C PHE A 400 -4.07 -19.09 2.16
N THR A 401 -5.17 -19.26 2.87
CA THR A 401 -5.37 -18.70 4.21
C THR A 401 -5.45 -19.82 5.22
N LEU A 402 -4.53 -19.80 6.19
CA LEU A 402 -4.54 -20.69 7.35
C LEU A 402 -5.34 -20.03 8.48
N ASN A 403 -6.42 -20.66 8.91
CA ASN A 403 -7.23 -20.16 10.00
C ASN A 403 -6.60 -20.43 11.37
N ALA A 404 -7.07 -19.74 12.39
CA ALA A 404 -6.57 -19.92 13.75
C ALA A 404 -6.80 -21.35 14.25
N GLY A 405 -5.75 -21.95 14.83
CA GLY A 405 -5.78 -23.33 15.33
C GLY A 405 -5.48 -24.41 14.30
N ASP A 406 -5.45 -24.06 13.02
CA ASP A 406 -5.15 -25.00 11.94
C ASP A 406 -3.65 -25.15 11.70
N THR A 407 -3.26 -26.15 10.93
CA THR A 407 -1.86 -26.48 10.65
C THR A 407 -1.60 -26.58 9.16
N ALA A 408 -0.52 -25.96 8.69
CA ALA A 408 0.01 -26.12 7.35
C ALA A 408 1.37 -26.80 7.41
N THR A 409 1.51 -27.95 6.74
CA THR A 409 2.72 -28.78 6.74
C THR A 409 3.36 -28.74 5.36
N ASP A 410 4.69 -28.58 5.30
CA ASP A 410 5.49 -28.64 4.07
C ASP A 410 4.96 -27.73 2.94
N THR A 411 4.56 -26.51 3.29
CA THR A 411 4.03 -25.55 2.34
C THR A 411 5.15 -24.86 1.55
N THR A 412 5.05 -24.87 0.23
CA THR A 412 5.92 -24.12 -0.67
C THR A 412 5.15 -22.95 -1.28
N VAL A 413 5.64 -21.73 -1.08
CA VAL A 413 5.09 -20.52 -1.69
C VAL A 413 6.09 -20.03 -2.74
N ASN A 414 5.77 -20.22 -4.00
CA ASN A 414 6.60 -19.84 -5.14
C ASN A 414 5.97 -18.65 -5.88
N GLY A 415 6.14 -17.46 -5.32
CA GLY A 415 5.53 -16.24 -5.84
C GLY A 415 4.05 -16.05 -5.48
N GLY A 416 3.45 -16.96 -4.74
CA GLY A 416 2.07 -16.87 -4.26
C GLY A 416 1.92 -16.10 -2.95
N LEU A 417 0.71 -16.12 -2.40
CA LEU A 417 0.34 -15.46 -1.15
C LEU A 417 -0.09 -16.50 -0.11
N PHE A 418 0.57 -16.51 1.03
CA PHE A 418 0.17 -17.29 2.19
C PHE A 418 -0.21 -16.35 3.34
N THR A 419 -1.44 -16.44 3.80
CA THR A 419 -1.94 -15.66 4.94
C THR A 419 -2.19 -16.60 6.12
N ALA A 420 -1.51 -16.38 7.24
CA ALA A 420 -1.75 -17.11 8.48
C ALA A 420 -2.45 -16.20 9.49
N ARG A 421 -3.68 -16.57 9.87
CA ARG A 421 -4.48 -15.87 10.88
C ARG A 421 -4.29 -16.44 12.29
N GLY A 422 -3.09 -16.86 12.60
CA GLY A 422 -2.74 -17.74 13.69
C GLY A 422 -2.58 -19.18 13.16
N GLY A 423 -2.41 -20.15 14.03
CA GLY A 423 -2.19 -21.52 13.63
C GLY A 423 -0.71 -21.90 13.61
N THR A 424 -0.40 -23.03 13.01
CA THR A 424 0.93 -23.65 13.07
C THR A 424 1.48 -23.90 11.68
N LEU A 425 2.72 -23.49 11.47
CA LEU A 425 3.57 -23.91 10.35
C LEU A 425 4.37 -25.12 10.80
N ALA A 426 4.21 -26.25 10.12
CA ALA A 426 4.90 -27.50 10.41
C ALA A 426 5.77 -27.96 9.24
N GLY A 427 6.76 -28.79 9.52
CA GLY A 427 7.71 -29.23 8.51
C GLY A 427 8.49 -28.07 7.91
N THR A 428 8.68 -28.07 6.60
CA THR A 428 9.41 -27.01 5.92
C THR A 428 8.45 -26.08 5.19
N THR A 429 8.36 -24.84 5.65
CA THR A 429 7.68 -23.76 4.91
C THR A 429 8.72 -23.05 4.05
N THR A 430 8.53 -23.07 2.73
CA THR A 430 9.46 -22.47 1.76
C THR A 430 8.84 -21.23 1.12
N LEU A 431 9.54 -20.11 1.11
CA LEU A 431 9.15 -18.86 0.49
C LEU A 431 10.14 -18.50 -0.61
N ASN A 432 9.73 -18.53 -1.87
CA ASN A 432 10.59 -18.26 -3.02
C ASN A 432 9.96 -17.28 -4.01
N ASN A 433 10.79 -16.63 -4.81
CA ASN A 433 10.42 -15.94 -6.05
C ASN A 433 9.29 -14.90 -5.89
N GLY A 434 9.39 -14.04 -4.90
CA GLY A 434 8.38 -13.02 -4.61
C GLY A 434 7.24 -13.50 -3.72
N ALA A 435 7.40 -14.62 -3.03
CA ALA A 435 6.44 -15.14 -2.06
C ALA A 435 6.15 -14.12 -0.96
N ILE A 436 4.88 -14.07 -0.54
CA ILE A 436 4.43 -13.23 0.56
C ILE A 436 3.77 -14.13 1.61
N LEU A 437 4.31 -14.08 2.83
CA LEU A 437 3.68 -14.64 4.02
C LEU A 437 3.19 -13.49 4.91
N THR A 438 1.89 -13.35 5.00
CA THR A 438 1.23 -12.35 5.85
C THR A 438 0.72 -13.01 7.11
N LEU A 439 1.09 -12.48 8.26
CA LEU A 439 0.64 -12.94 9.56
C LEU A 439 -0.41 -11.97 10.12
N SER A 440 -1.45 -12.50 10.74
CA SER A 440 -2.33 -11.75 11.62
C SER A 440 -2.54 -12.55 12.90
N GLY A 441 -2.23 -11.93 14.05
CA GLY A 441 -2.19 -12.64 15.31
C GLY A 441 -0.91 -13.45 15.52
N LYS A 442 -0.99 -14.52 16.32
CA LYS A 442 0.16 -15.35 16.71
C LYS A 442 0.20 -16.62 15.87
N THR A 443 1.22 -16.75 15.05
CA THR A 443 1.52 -17.96 14.28
C THR A 443 2.72 -18.68 14.92
N VAL A 444 2.64 -20.00 15.01
CA VAL A 444 3.68 -20.84 15.60
C VAL A 444 4.46 -21.54 14.50
N ASN A 445 5.80 -21.43 14.55
CA ASN A 445 6.72 -22.21 13.74
C ASN A 445 7.71 -22.93 14.66
N ASN A 446 7.58 -24.25 14.78
CA ASN A 446 8.51 -25.08 15.55
C ASN A 446 9.51 -25.83 14.66
N ASP A 447 9.39 -25.67 13.35
CA ASP A 447 10.23 -26.33 12.36
C ASP A 447 11.02 -25.30 11.54
N THR A 448 11.05 -25.40 10.23
CA THR A 448 11.89 -24.55 9.39
C THR A 448 11.07 -23.69 8.47
N LEU A 449 11.28 -22.37 8.51
CA LEU A 449 10.89 -21.42 7.49
C LEU A 449 12.11 -21.08 6.65
N THR A 450 12.11 -21.39 5.36
CA THR A 450 13.28 -21.25 4.49
C THR A 450 12.97 -20.41 3.24
N ILE A 451 13.96 -19.62 2.85
CA ILE A 451 13.99 -18.89 1.58
C ILE A 451 15.21 -19.36 0.80
N ARG A 452 15.02 -19.89 -0.41
CA ARG A 452 16.09 -20.47 -1.23
C ARG A 452 16.35 -19.74 -2.51
N GLU A 453 15.32 -19.12 -3.10
CA GLU A 453 15.40 -18.49 -4.42
C GLU A 453 14.61 -17.19 -4.45
N GLY A 454 15.18 -16.16 -5.07
CA GLY A 454 14.54 -14.88 -5.24
C GLY A 454 14.27 -14.14 -3.93
N ASP A 455 13.37 -13.19 -4.00
CA ASP A 455 12.95 -12.38 -2.85
C ASP A 455 11.74 -13.00 -2.16
N ALA A 456 11.57 -12.68 -0.87
CA ALA A 456 10.38 -13.03 -0.10
C ALA A 456 10.04 -11.93 0.91
N LEU A 457 8.76 -11.85 1.26
CA LEU A 457 8.24 -10.93 2.26
C LEU A 457 7.51 -11.71 3.35
N LEU A 458 7.92 -11.50 4.61
CA LEU A 458 7.21 -11.91 5.81
C LEU A 458 6.70 -10.65 6.50
N GLN A 459 5.40 -10.52 6.66
CA GLN A 459 4.82 -9.28 7.19
C GLN A 459 3.69 -9.50 8.18
N GLY A 460 3.54 -8.55 9.10
CA GLY A 460 2.45 -8.49 10.07
C GLY A 460 2.60 -9.45 11.25
N GLY A 461 1.71 -9.39 12.19
CA GLY A 461 1.53 -10.31 13.32
C GLY A 461 2.77 -10.73 14.09
N SER A 462 2.77 -11.95 14.56
CA SER A 462 3.91 -12.55 15.23
C SER A 462 4.19 -13.97 14.77
N LEU A 463 5.46 -14.30 14.61
CA LEU A 463 5.97 -15.66 14.38
C LEU A 463 6.75 -16.09 15.59
N THR A 464 6.25 -17.09 16.30
CA THR A 464 6.84 -17.61 17.56
C THR A 464 7.10 -19.10 17.45
N GLY A 465 7.83 -19.64 18.41
CA GLY A 465 8.11 -21.08 18.49
C GLY A 465 9.60 -21.41 18.53
N ASN A 466 9.90 -22.69 18.56
CA ASN A 466 11.28 -23.20 18.67
C ASN A 466 11.91 -23.53 17.30
N GLY A 467 11.30 -23.08 16.23
CA GLY A 467 11.79 -23.27 14.88
C GLY A 467 12.90 -22.30 14.47
N SER A 468 13.28 -22.37 13.21
CA SER A 468 14.30 -21.51 12.61
C SER A 468 13.80 -20.83 11.35
N VAL A 469 14.43 -19.72 11.03
CA VAL A 469 14.33 -19.05 9.74
C VAL A 469 15.66 -19.21 9.01
N GLU A 470 15.62 -19.82 7.83
CA GLU A 470 16.80 -20.13 7.01
C GLU A 470 16.76 -19.30 5.73
N LYS A 471 17.65 -18.32 5.61
CA LYS A 471 17.78 -17.49 4.41
C LYS A 471 18.97 -17.96 3.59
N SER A 472 18.70 -18.52 2.42
CA SER A 472 19.67 -18.91 1.40
C SER A 472 19.37 -18.23 0.07
N GLY A 473 20.25 -18.38 -0.92
CA GLY A 473 20.15 -17.73 -2.21
C GLY A 473 20.45 -16.22 -2.17
N SER A 474 20.69 -15.63 -3.33
CA SER A 474 21.19 -14.24 -3.46
C SER A 474 20.15 -13.15 -3.21
N GLY A 475 18.87 -13.49 -3.15
CA GLY A 475 17.78 -12.54 -2.97
C GLY A 475 17.65 -11.98 -1.56
N THR A 476 16.59 -11.22 -1.33
CA THR A 476 16.31 -10.55 -0.07
C THR A 476 15.08 -11.16 0.61
N LEU A 477 15.21 -11.54 1.89
CA LEU A 477 14.07 -11.71 2.78
C LEU A 477 13.82 -10.39 3.50
N THR A 478 12.63 -9.85 3.35
CA THR A 478 12.16 -8.71 4.12
C THR A 478 11.18 -9.19 5.20
N VAL A 479 11.45 -8.83 6.45
CA VAL A 479 10.56 -9.03 7.60
C VAL A 479 10.03 -7.65 7.98
N SER A 480 8.73 -7.43 7.86
CA SER A 480 8.13 -6.12 8.01
C SER A 480 6.95 -6.13 9.00
N ASN A 481 6.93 -5.19 9.93
CA ASN A 481 5.86 -5.05 10.92
C ASN A 481 5.55 -6.36 11.69
N THR A 482 6.58 -7.15 11.96
CA THR A 482 6.46 -8.49 12.54
C THR A 482 7.19 -8.58 13.88
N THR A 483 6.60 -9.27 14.83
CA THR A 483 7.29 -9.74 16.02
C THR A 483 7.79 -11.15 15.76
N LEU A 484 9.10 -11.32 15.67
CA LEU A 484 9.76 -12.58 15.37
C LEU A 484 10.50 -13.10 16.61
N THR A 485 10.07 -14.26 17.10
CA THR A 485 10.74 -14.96 18.21
C THR A 485 10.92 -16.42 17.81
N GLN A 486 12.11 -16.78 17.38
CA GLN A 486 12.48 -18.12 16.94
C GLN A 486 13.75 -18.57 17.65
N LYS A 487 14.07 -19.85 17.57
CA LYS A 487 15.31 -20.37 18.15
C LYS A 487 16.54 -19.80 17.45
N ALA A 488 16.49 -19.66 16.14
CA ALA A 488 17.58 -19.13 15.34
C ALA A 488 17.07 -18.45 14.06
N VAL A 489 17.79 -17.43 13.60
CA VAL A 489 17.71 -16.91 12.24
C VAL A 489 19.07 -17.11 11.58
N ASN A 490 19.10 -17.94 10.55
CA ASN A 490 20.32 -18.30 9.83
C ASN A 490 20.36 -17.58 8.49
N LEU A 491 21.29 -16.65 8.34
CA LEU A 491 21.53 -15.89 7.12
C LEU A 491 22.71 -16.51 6.37
N ASN A 492 22.43 -17.50 5.53
CA ASN A 492 23.46 -18.27 4.83
C ASN A 492 23.94 -17.55 3.57
N GLU A 493 23.05 -16.93 2.82
CA GLU A 493 23.34 -16.16 1.60
C GLU A 493 22.36 -14.97 1.44
N GLY A 494 22.77 -13.99 0.66
CA GLY A 494 21.93 -12.85 0.28
C GLY A 494 21.75 -11.83 1.40
N THR A 495 20.56 -11.26 1.45
CA THR A 495 20.22 -10.14 2.34
C THR A 495 19.01 -10.46 3.21
N LEU A 496 19.08 -10.11 4.49
CA LEU A 496 17.94 -10.05 5.41
C LEU A 496 17.68 -8.59 5.75
N THR A 497 16.48 -8.12 5.47
CA THR A 497 16.02 -6.77 5.85
C THR A 497 14.94 -6.89 6.93
N LEU A 498 15.18 -6.27 8.06
CA LEU A 498 14.21 -6.15 9.14
C LEU A 498 13.66 -4.71 9.14
N ASN A 499 12.38 -4.56 8.89
CA ASN A 499 11.74 -3.25 8.82
C ASN A 499 10.59 -3.15 9.80
N ASP A 500 10.59 -2.11 10.65
CA ASP A 500 9.52 -1.87 11.64
C ASP A 500 9.15 -3.13 12.45
N SER A 501 10.13 -3.98 12.74
CA SER A 501 9.93 -5.29 13.34
C SER A 501 10.68 -5.42 14.68
N THR A 502 10.14 -6.27 15.54
CA THR A 502 10.83 -6.68 16.78
C THR A 502 11.30 -8.12 16.64
N VAL A 503 12.60 -8.32 16.67
CA VAL A 503 13.22 -9.65 16.51
C VAL A 503 13.96 -9.99 17.79
N THR A 504 13.58 -11.12 18.40
CA THR A 504 14.20 -11.61 19.63
C THR A 504 14.80 -12.98 19.34
N THR A 505 16.00 -12.97 18.79
CA THR A 505 16.80 -14.16 18.48
C THR A 505 18.18 -13.73 17.98
N ASP A 506 19.13 -14.64 18.04
CA ASP A 506 20.44 -14.44 17.42
C ASP A 506 20.33 -14.58 15.88
N VAL A 507 21.06 -13.75 15.16
CA VAL A 507 21.23 -13.87 13.71
C VAL A 507 22.60 -14.48 13.44
N ILE A 508 22.60 -15.75 13.05
CA ILE A 508 23.80 -16.48 12.67
C ILE A 508 23.96 -16.38 11.17
N ALA A 509 25.02 -15.77 10.73
CA ALA A 509 25.21 -15.44 9.31
C ALA A 509 26.50 -16.03 8.74
N GLN A 510 26.62 -16.00 7.44
CA GLN A 510 27.85 -16.29 6.71
C GLN A 510 28.49 -14.99 6.22
N ARG A 511 29.82 -14.96 6.15
CA ARG A 511 30.54 -13.81 5.60
C ARG A 511 30.12 -13.53 4.17
N GLY A 512 30.03 -12.25 3.82
CA GLY A 512 29.55 -11.82 2.51
C GLY A 512 28.03 -11.64 2.41
N THR A 513 27.26 -11.95 3.47
CA THR A 513 25.84 -11.65 3.57
C THR A 513 25.60 -10.22 4.05
N ALA A 514 24.36 -9.76 4.01
CA ALA A 514 23.98 -8.44 4.49
C ALA A 514 22.74 -8.51 5.38
N LEU A 515 22.79 -7.82 6.50
CA LEU A 515 21.67 -7.61 7.43
C LEU A 515 21.36 -6.12 7.50
N LYS A 516 20.11 -5.74 7.23
CA LYS A 516 19.65 -4.36 7.28
C LYS A 516 18.56 -4.20 8.32
N LEU A 517 18.73 -3.29 9.27
CA LEU A 517 17.73 -2.90 10.25
C LEU A 517 17.24 -1.51 9.87
N THR A 518 15.96 -1.40 9.53
CA THR A 518 15.35 -0.17 9.02
C THR A 518 14.07 0.17 9.80
N GLY A 519 13.61 1.42 9.64
CA GLY A 519 12.45 1.90 10.36
C GLY A 519 12.64 1.85 11.87
N SER A 520 11.61 1.47 12.61
CA SER A 520 11.62 1.32 14.07
C SER A 520 12.03 -0.06 14.57
N THR A 521 12.79 -0.80 13.78
CA THR A 521 13.21 -2.18 14.09
C THR A 521 14.01 -2.25 15.39
N VAL A 522 13.70 -3.26 16.18
CA VAL A 522 14.46 -3.63 17.38
C VAL A 522 14.92 -5.07 17.23
N LEU A 523 16.23 -5.30 17.25
CA LEU A 523 16.84 -6.63 17.29
C LEU A 523 17.41 -6.87 18.71
N ASN A 524 16.92 -7.92 19.36
CA ASN A 524 17.41 -8.40 20.64
C ASN A 524 18.14 -9.72 20.43
N GLY A 525 19.45 -9.68 20.27
CA GLY A 525 20.26 -10.87 20.03
C GLY A 525 21.63 -10.56 19.47
N ALA A 526 22.49 -11.57 19.40
CA ALA A 526 23.80 -11.46 18.77
C ALA A 526 23.69 -11.50 17.24
N ILE A 527 24.68 -10.94 16.58
CA ILE A 527 24.87 -11.05 15.13
C ILE A 527 26.27 -11.62 14.89
N ASP A 528 26.39 -12.68 14.08
CA ASP A 528 27.68 -13.31 13.76
C ASP A 528 27.67 -14.09 12.44
N PRO A 529 28.66 -13.89 11.57
CA PRO A 529 29.28 -12.63 11.14
C PRO A 529 28.62 -12.16 9.84
N THR A 530 28.32 -10.89 9.68
CA THR A 530 27.71 -10.35 8.45
C THR A 530 28.03 -8.87 8.27
N ASN A 531 27.66 -8.28 7.13
CA ASN A 531 27.61 -6.83 6.96
C ASN A 531 26.29 -6.29 7.51
N VAL A 532 26.36 -5.24 8.31
CA VAL A 532 25.19 -4.67 8.99
C VAL A 532 25.00 -3.22 8.59
N THR A 533 23.78 -2.87 8.19
CA THR A 533 23.32 -1.49 8.04
C THR A 533 22.26 -1.22 9.11
N LEU A 534 22.54 -0.27 10.00
CA LEU A 534 21.64 0.15 11.05
C LEU A 534 21.12 1.56 10.77
N ALA A 535 19.87 1.68 10.34
CA ALA A 535 19.25 2.96 10.04
C ALA A 535 18.94 3.77 11.31
N SER A 536 18.72 5.07 11.17
CA SER A 536 18.59 6.02 12.28
C SER A 536 17.49 5.69 13.30
N GLY A 537 16.40 5.06 12.88
CA GLY A 537 15.28 4.66 13.75
C GLY A 537 15.44 3.28 14.39
N ALA A 538 16.42 2.50 13.95
CA ALA A 538 16.59 1.12 14.36
C ALA A 538 17.46 0.98 15.61
N THR A 539 17.21 -0.08 16.37
CA THR A 539 17.91 -0.40 17.60
C THR A 539 18.39 -1.84 17.58
N TRP A 540 19.64 -2.05 17.94
CA TRP A 540 20.23 -3.37 18.17
C TRP A 540 20.64 -3.48 19.64
N ASN A 541 20.05 -4.42 20.35
CA ASN A 541 20.35 -4.76 21.73
C ASN A 541 21.22 -6.01 21.79
N ILE A 542 22.44 -5.87 22.29
CA ILE A 542 23.41 -6.95 22.45
C ILE A 542 23.33 -7.45 23.88
N PRO A 543 22.84 -8.68 24.12
CA PRO A 543 22.71 -9.22 25.47
C PRO A 543 24.06 -9.75 26.00
N ASP A 544 24.27 -9.62 27.31
CA ASP A 544 25.47 -10.12 28.00
C ASP A 544 25.47 -11.64 28.25
N ASN A 545 24.36 -12.33 27.97
CA ASN A 545 24.21 -13.78 28.09
C ASN A 545 24.18 -14.48 26.73
N ALA A 546 24.51 -13.80 25.64
CA ALA A 546 24.56 -14.40 24.32
C ALA A 546 25.58 -15.58 24.32
N THR A 547 25.16 -16.70 23.74
CA THR A 547 26.02 -17.86 23.53
C THR A 547 26.98 -17.65 22.36
N VAL A 548 26.67 -16.67 21.52
CA VAL A 548 27.44 -16.30 20.33
C VAL A 548 27.95 -14.87 20.52
N GLN A 549 29.23 -14.66 20.24
CA GLN A 549 29.81 -13.32 20.22
C GLN A 549 29.31 -12.54 19.01
N SER A 550 28.93 -11.30 19.23
CA SER A 550 28.57 -10.43 18.12
C SER A 550 29.79 -10.01 17.32
N VAL A 551 29.80 -10.41 16.04
CA VAL A 551 30.84 -10.11 15.04
C VAL A 551 30.18 -9.53 13.79
N VAL A 552 30.70 -8.39 13.33
CA VAL A 552 30.24 -7.70 12.12
C VAL A 552 31.47 -7.44 11.23
N ASP A 553 31.35 -7.68 9.94
CA ASP A 553 32.40 -7.32 8.99
C ASP A 553 32.35 -5.81 8.70
N ASP A 554 31.38 -5.34 7.95
CA ASP A 554 31.18 -3.92 7.69
C ASP A 554 29.92 -3.44 8.43
N LEU A 555 30.07 -2.47 9.31
CA LEU A 555 28.98 -1.84 10.05
C LEU A 555 28.79 -0.39 9.59
N SER A 556 27.65 -0.12 8.93
CA SER A 556 27.16 1.22 8.67
C SER A 556 26.15 1.60 9.73
N HIS A 557 26.43 2.63 10.53
CA HIS A 557 25.76 2.84 11.79
C HIS A 557 25.19 4.26 11.93
N ALA A 558 23.86 4.38 11.78
CA ALA A 558 23.09 5.59 12.01
C ALA A 558 22.08 5.47 13.16
N GLY A 559 21.82 4.27 13.63
CA GLY A 559 20.83 3.97 14.66
C GLY A 559 21.41 3.86 16.08
N GLN A 560 20.84 2.97 16.87
CA GLN A 560 21.22 2.76 18.27
C GLN A 560 21.68 1.33 18.50
N ILE A 561 22.82 1.18 19.16
CA ILE A 561 23.32 -0.11 19.66
C ILE A 561 23.41 -0.01 21.17
N HIS A 562 22.80 -0.96 21.88
CA HIS A 562 22.81 -1.03 23.33
C HIS A 562 23.38 -2.36 23.79
N PHE A 563 24.38 -2.30 24.65
CA PHE A 563 24.76 -3.47 25.43
C PHE A 563 23.81 -3.60 26.60
N THR A 564 23.10 -4.72 26.70
CA THR A 564 22.06 -4.94 27.70
C THR A 564 22.43 -6.04 28.67
N SER A 565 21.93 -5.94 29.92
CA SER A 565 22.10 -6.98 30.91
C SER A 565 20.82 -7.78 31.06
N THR A 566 20.93 -9.09 31.00
CA THR A 566 19.87 -10.05 31.31
C THR A 566 20.10 -10.77 32.63
N ARG A 567 21.23 -10.50 33.29
CA ARG A 567 21.62 -11.15 34.55
C ARG A 567 21.44 -10.24 35.74
N THR A 568 20.90 -10.76 36.80
CA THR A 568 20.92 -10.14 38.13
C THR A 568 22.16 -10.61 38.88
N GLY A 569 23.01 -9.69 39.29
CA GLY A 569 24.21 -10.02 40.09
C GLY A 569 25.53 -9.52 39.51
N LYS A 570 26.47 -10.42 39.23
CA LYS A 570 27.80 -10.04 38.77
C LYS A 570 27.78 -9.43 37.36
N PHE A 571 28.40 -8.26 37.20
CA PHE A 571 28.63 -7.63 35.91
C PHE A 571 29.51 -8.52 35.03
N VAL A 572 29.06 -8.79 33.82
CA VAL A 572 29.79 -9.47 32.78
C VAL A 572 29.90 -8.55 31.58
N PRO A 573 31.08 -8.10 31.18
CA PRO A 573 31.29 -7.30 30.02
C PRO A 573 30.89 -8.08 28.74
N ALA A 574 30.23 -7.40 27.80
CA ALA A 574 29.97 -7.91 26.47
C ALA A 574 30.89 -7.24 25.45
N THR A 575 31.09 -7.90 24.32
CA THR A 575 31.98 -7.41 23.27
C THR A 575 31.26 -7.45 21.94
N LEU A 576 31.38 -6.35 21.20
CA LEU A 576 31.03 -6.27 19.78
C LEU A 576 32.33 -6.15 18.96
N LYS A 577 32.58 -7.12 18.09
CA LYS A 577 33.74 -7.13 17.20
C LYS A 577 33.29 -6.64 15.82
N VAL A 578 33.98 -5.65 15.27
CA VAL A 578 33.69 -5.05 13.96
C VAL A 578 34.98 -4.93 13.18
N LYS A 579 34.96 -5.32 11.91
CA LYS A 579 36.13 -5.09 11.04
C LYS A 579 36.18 -3.62 10.57
N ASN A 580 35.15 -3.17 9.87
CA ASN A 580 35.05 -1.79 9.42
C ASN A 580 33.79 -1.14 10.01
N LEU A 581 33.98 0.01 10.67
CA LEU A 581 32.88 0.81 11.20
C LEU A 581 32.80 2.13 10.44
N ASN A 582 31.65 2.41 9.84
CA ASN A 582 31.32 3.70 9.29
C ASN A 582 30.23 4.36 10.16
N GLY A 583 30.64 5.26 11.04
CA GLY A 583 29.75 6.01 11.91
C GLY A 583 28.99 7.10 11.12
N GLN A 584 27.68 7.07 11.21
CA GLN A 584 26.76 8.03 10.59
C GLN A 584 25.95 8.77 11.67
N ASN A 585 26.64 9.23 12.71
CA ASN A 585 26.06 9.82 13.93
C ASN A 585 25.19 8.85 14.75
N GLY A 586 25.36 7.56 14.56
CA GLY A 586 24.71 6.55 15.39
C GLY A 586 25.27 6.54 16.81
N THR A 587 24.51 5.94 17.73
CA THR A 587 24.85 5.88 19.15
C THR A 587 25.12 4.45 19.57
N ILE A 588 26.22 4.22 20.30
CA ILE A 588 26.52 2.97 20.97
C ILE A 588 26.48 3.21 22.48
N SER A 589 25.61 2.54 23.21
CA SER A 589 25.52 2.61 24.65
C SER A 589 26.29 1.46 25.27
N LEU A 590 27.40 1.78 25.91
CA LEU A 590 28.30 0.85 26.58
C LEU A 590 28.09 0.91 28.08
N ARG A 591 27.99 -0.26 28.74
CA ARG A 591 27.96 -0.35 30.20
C ARG A 591 29.39 -0.27 30.75
N VAL A 592 29.59 0.54 31.73
CA VAL A 592 30.89 0.78 32.39
C VAL A 592 30.76 0.63 33.90
N ARG A 593 31.74 -0.01 34.56
CA ARG A 593 31.85 -0.16 36.02
C ARG A 593 33.08 0.62 36.50
N PRO A 594 32.98 1.94 36.68
CA PRO A 594 34.11 2.75 37.15
C PRO A 594 34.58 2.40 38.57
N ASP A 595 33.77 1.63 39.30
CA ASP A 595 34.02 1.11 40.63
C ASP A 595 34.82 -0.23 40.65
N MET A 596 35.20 -0.74 39.45
CA MET A 596 35.99 -1.95 39.29
C MET A 596 37.36 -1.67 38.63
N ALA A 597 38.40 -2.36 39.10
CA ALA A 597 39.75 -2.19 38.55
C ALA A 597 39.95 -2.97 37.22
N GLN A 598 39.21 -4.07 36.99
CA GLN A 598 39.32 -4.93 35.81
C GLN A 598 37.95 -5.42 35.35
N ASN A 599 37.86 -5.85 34.08
CA ASN A 599 36.62 -6.32 33.47
C ASN A 599 35.46 -5.32 33.71
N ASN A 600 35.76 -4.06 33.49
CA ASN A 600 34.99 -2.93 33.98
C ASN A 600 34.20 -2.19 32.89
N ALA A 601 34.17 -2.69 31.62
CA ALA A 601 33.42 -2.07 30.58
C ALA A 601 33.05 -3.09 29.47
N ASP A 602 31.91 -2.89 28.88
CA ASP A 602 31.62 -3.44 27.53
C ASP A 602 32.63 -2.87 26.55
N ARG A 603 32.91 -3.61 25.50
CA ARG A 603 33.98 -3.27 24.55
C ARG A 603 33.53 -3.35 23.12
N LEU A 604 33.80 -2.31 22.36
CA LEU A 604 33.81 -2.32 20.91
C LEU A 604 35.23 -2.67 20.43
N VAL A 605 35.39 -3.72 19.64
CA VAL A 605 36.67 -4.12 19.10
C VAL A 605 36.71 -3.88 17.59
N ILE A 606 37.65 -3.06 17.12
CA ILE A 606 37.94 -2.89 15.70
C ILE A 606 39.07 -3.87 15.35
N ASP A 607 38.75 -4.84 14.50
CA ASP A 607 39.63 -5.98 14.20
C ASP A 607 40.12 -5.95 12.74
N GLY A 608 41.38 -5.52 12.54
CA GLY A 608 42.07 -5.58 11.27
C GLY A 608 41.54 -4.62 10.19
N GLY A 609 40.63 -3.74 10.53
CA GLY A 609 40.00 -2.80 9.62
C GLY A 609 40.11 -1.34 10.09
N ARG A 610 39.04 -0.59 9.91
CA ARG A 610 39.06 0.84 10.18
C ARG A 610 37.74 1.33 10.79
N ALA A 611 37.83 2.29 11.73
CA ALA A 611 36.70 3.05 12.19
C ALA A 611 36.75 4.47 11.63
N THR A 612 35.70 4.88 10.92
CA THR A 612 35.59 6.15 10.23
C THR A 612 34.27 6.85 10.56
N GLY A 613 34.14 8.10 10.14
CA GLY A 613 32.93 8.86 10.36
C GLY A 613 32.77 9.31 11.82
N LYS A 614 31.53 9.28 12.33
CA LYS A 614 31.26 9.70 13.71
C LYS A 614 30.28 8.76 14.40
N THR A 615 30.71 8.14 15.48
CA THR A 615 29.88 7.33 16.40
C THR A 615 29.84 7.98 17.76
N ILE A 616 28.64 8.09 18.32
CA ILE A 616 28.41 8.67 19.65
C ILE A 616 28.43 7.53 20.68
N LEU A 617 29.33 7.59 21.64
CA LEU A 617 29.40 6.63 22.74
C LEU A 617 28.64 7.17 23.93
N ASN A 618 27.50 6.52 24.26
CA ASN A 618 26.77 6.74 25.50
C ASN A 618 27.29 5.79 26.58
N LEU A 619 27.78 6.34 27.66
CA LEU A 619 28.40 5.59 28.74
C LEU A 619 27.38 5.40 29.88
N VAL A 620 27.01 4.15 30.13
CA VAL A 620 26.04 3.79 31.17
C VAL A 620 26.79 3.26 32.39
N ASN A 621 26.66 3.97 33.50
CA ASN A 621 27.23 3.46 34.75
C ASN A 621 26.44 2.22 35.23
N ALA A 622 27.04 1.05 35.11
CA ALA A 622 26.47 -0.22 35.55
C ALA A 622 26.89 -0.59 36.98
N GLY A 623 27.62 0.30 37.65
CA GLY A 623 28.12 0.14 39.01
C GLY A 623 27.44 1.05 40.03
N ASN A 624 28.10 1.15 41.20
CA ASN A 624 27.66 2.09 42.23
C ASN A 624 28.15 3.50 41.84
N SER A 625 27.24 4.43 41.66
CA SER A 625 27.56 5.82 41.33
C SER A 625 28.30 6.56 42.43
N ALA A 626 28.25 6.09 43.69
CA ALA A 626 28.98 6.65 44.80
C ALA A 626 30.42 6.13 44.93
N SER A 627 30.85 5.14 44.16
CA SER A 627 32.11 4.41 44.33
C SER A 627 32.93 4.38 43.04
N GLY A 628 33.37 5.52 42.54
CA GLY A 628 34.28 5.57 41.37
C GLY A 628 35.73 5.44 41.79
N LEU A 629 36.55 4.81 40.96
CA LEU A 629 38.01 4.70 41.10
C LEU A 629 38.72 5.68 40.15
N ALA A 630 39.82 6.26 40.62
CA ALA A 630 40.73 6.95 39.74
C ALA A 630 41.28 5.97 38.69
N THR A 631 41.35 6.37 37.44
CA THR A 631 41.96 5.54 36.41
C THR A 631 43.48 5.49 36.51
N SER A 632 44.05 4.34 36.19
CA SER A 632 45.48 4.14 36.14
C SER A 632 45.94 3.72 34.73
N GLY A 633 47.19 3.96 34.39
CA GLY A 633 47.72 3.62 33.08
C GLY A 633 47.00 4.33 31.93
N LYS A 634 46.47 3.59 30.96
CA LYS A 634 45.74 4.14 29.84
C LYS A 634 44.28 4.48 30.13
N GLY A 635 43.75 4.00 31.27
CA GLY A 635 42.35 4.18 31.64
C GLY A 635 41.47 2.95 31.38
N ILE A 636 40.13 3.14 31.39
CA ILE A 636 39.16 2.08 31.08
C ILE A 636 38.99 1.98 29.57
N GLN A 637 39.39 0.85 28.99
CA GLN A 637 39.29 0.63 27.53
C GLN A 637 37.85 0.34 27.13
N VAL A 638 37.27 1.15 26.23
CA VAL A 638 35.92 1.01 25.70
C VAL A 638 35.91 0.72 24.20
N VAL A 639 36.95 1.18 23.47
CA VAL A 639 37.21 0.79 22.08
C VAL A 639 38.61 0.24 21.99
N GLU A 640 38.75 -0.96 21.46
CA GLU A 640 40.02 -1.64 21.28
C GLU A 640 40.33 -1.83 19.80
N ALA A 641 41.50 -1.38 19.36
CA ALA A 641 42.01 -1.61 18.01
C ALA A 641 43.02 -2.74 18.03
N ILE A 642 42.77 -3.80 17.27
CA ILE A 642 43.65 -4.98 17.18
C ILE A 642 43.99 -5.32 15.73
N ASN A 643 45.03 -6.13 15.52
CA ASN A 643 45.42 -6.59 14.18
C ASN A 643 45.65 -5.48 13.19
N SER A 644 46.37 -4.43 13.59
CA SER A 644 46.67 -3.24 12.79
C SER A 644 45.43 -2.42 12.37
N ALA A 645 44.34 -2.52 13.14
CA ALA A 645 43.19 -1.69 12.95
C ALA A 645 43.50 -0.21 13.22
N THR A 646 42.81 0.67 12.52
CA THR A 646 42.97 2.13 12.67
C THR A 646 41.67 2.79 13.03
N THR A 647 41.73 3.86 13.80
CA THR A 647 40.59 4.71 14.12
C THR A 647 40.85 6.16 13.72
N GLU A 648 39.93 6.81 13.05
CA GLU A 648 40.02 8.25 12.80
C GLU A 648 39.93 9.05 14.11
N GLU A 649 40.54 10.20 14.18
CA GLU A 649 40.57 11.04 15.38
C GLU A 649 39.16 11.46 15.87
N GLY A 650 38.22 11.65 14.97
CA GLY A 650 36.82 11.98 15.23
C GLY A 650 35.86 10.79 15.22
N ALA A 651 36.35 9.56 15.07
CA ALA A 651 35.50 8.38 14.90
C ALA A 651 34.57 8.12 16.08
N PHE A 652 35.00 8.47 17.29
CA PHE A 652 34.21 8.30 18.49
C PHE A 652 34.11 9.60 19.28
N VAL A 653 32.90 9.91 19.75
CA VAL A 653 32.62 11.10 20.58
C VAL A 653 31.82 10.66 21.79
N GLN A 654 32.15 11.17 22.93
CA GLN A 654 31.38 10.94 24.15
C GLN A 654 30.02 11.65 24.08
N GLY A 655 28.92 10.90 24.24
CA GLY A 655 27.55 11.43 24.13
C GLY A 655 26.99 11.99 25.43
N ASN A 656 27.50 11.51 26.58
CA ASN A 656 27.05 11.92 27.90
C ASN A 656 28.17 11.95 28.89
N ARG A 657 28.02 12.67 29.98
CA ARG A 657 28.96 12.61 31.09
C ARG A 657 28.87 11.29 31.83
N LEU A 658 30.00 10.67 32.12
CA LEU A 658 30.11 9.53 33.02
C LEU A 658 30.71 10.00 34.34
N GLN A 659 29.98 9.80 35.40
CA GLN A 659 30.37 10.21 36.75
C GLN A 659 30.24 9.06 37.74
N ALA A 660 31.24 8.86 38.58
CA ALA A 660 31.17 7.89 39.67
C ALA A 660 32.15 8.32 40.79
N GLY A 661 31.74 8.20 42.06
CA GLY A 661 32.51 8.70 43.17
C GLY A 661 32.84 10.19 43.00
N ALA A 662 34.12 10.50 43.13
CA ALA A 662 34.63 11.86 42.98
C ALA A 662 34.98 12.23 41.53
N PHE A 663 34.82 11.32 40.53
CA PHE A 663 35.46 11.47 39.25
C PHE A 663 34.45 11.68 38.12
N ASN A 664 34.85 12.48 37.10
CA ASN A 664 34.37 12.51 35.76
C ASN A 664 35.29 11.64 34.90
N TYR A 665 34.73 10.91 33.98
CA TYR A 665 35.50 10.08 33.04
C TYR A 665 35.33 10.63 31.63
N SER A 666 36.40 11.04 31.00
CA SER A 666 36.44 11.58 29.64
C SER A 666 37.01 10.57 28.65
N LEU A 667 36.45 10.54 27.46
CA LEU A 667 36.89 9.66 26.37
C LEU A 667 38.13 10.24 25.68
N ASN A 668 39.18 9.45 25.54
CA ASN A 668 40.43 9.84 24.93
C ASN A 668 40.95 8.75 23.99
N ARG A 669 41.40 9.13 22.81
CA ARG A 669 42.11 8.27 21.88
C ARG A 669 43.58 8.17 22.32
N ASP A 670 44.18 6.97 22.21
CA ASP A 670 45.59 6.74 22.51
C ASP A 670 46.39 6.43 21.23
N SER A 671 47.69 6.42 21.34
CA SER A 671 48.65 6.13 20.26
C SER A 671 48.52 4.70 19.69
N ASP A 672 47.84 3.79 20.41
CA ASP A 672 47.53 2.43 19.97
C ASP A 672 46.20 2.32 19.19
N GLU A 673 45.68 3.45 18.72
CA GLU A 673 44.40 3.56 17.99
C GLU A 673 43.14 3.22 18.86
N SER A 674 43.33 2.81 20.10
CA SER A 674 42.26 2.46 21.04
C SER A 674 41.76 3.66 21.82
N TRP A 675 40.56 3.56 22.38
CA TRP A 675 39.93 4.65 23.11
C TRP A 675 39.65 4.25 24.56
N TYR A 676 40.02 5.15 25.43
CA TYR A 676 39.99 4.92 26.90
C TYR A 676 39.22 6.02 27.60
N LEU A 677 38.54 5.67 28.70
CA LEU A 677 38.00 6.63 29.66
C LEU A 677 39.05 6.93 30.69
N ARG A 678 39.34 8.21 30.91
CA ARG A 678 40.33 8.69 31.86
C ARG A 678 39.73 9.66 32.85
N SER A 679 40.11 9.52 34.15
CA SER A 679 39.68 10.40 35.23
C SER A 679 40.78 11.38 35.65
N GLU A 680 41.91 11.46 34.92
CA GLU A 680 42.97 12.39 35.27
C GLU A 680 42.50 13.83 35.19
N ASN A 681 42.66 14.54 36.33
CA ASN A 681 42.23 15.93 36.48
C ASN A 681 40.74 16.21 36.20
N ALA A 682 39.92 15.18 36.22
CA ALA A 682 38.50 15.26 35.88
C ALA A 682 37.65 14.81 37.08
N TYR A 683 37.54 15.66 38.05
CA TYR A 683 36.58 15.46 39.13
C TYR A 683 35.17 15.91 38.72
N ARG A 684 34.18 15.35 39.41
CA ARG A 684 32.79 15.86 39.34
C ARG A 684 32.75 17.30 39.81
N ALA A 685 31.86 18.10 39.23
CA ALA A 685 31.73 19.51 39.58
C ALA A 685 31.48 19.79 41.07
N GLU A 686 30.85 18.82 41.75
CA GLU A 686 30.58 18.96 43.19
C GLU A 686 31.81 18.63 44.09
N VAL A 687 32.79 17.93 43.59
CA VAL A 687 33.96 17.51 44.37
C VAL A 687 34.79 18.69 44.84
N PRO A 688 35.15 19.68 44.01
CA PRO A 688 35.77 20.91 44.46
C PRO A 688 34.98 21.61 45.57
N LEU A 689 33.66 21.66 45.41
CA LEU A 689 32.76 22.27 46.40
C LEU A 689 32.86 21.55 47.74
N TYR A 690 32.72 20.21 47.75
CA TYR A 690 32.84 19.44 48.98
C TYR A 690 34.23 19.49 49.62
N ALA A 691 35.27 19.45 48.78
CA ALA A 691 36.66 19.54 49.28
C ALA A 691 36.97 20.88 49.93
N SER A 692 36.36 21.96 49.44
CA SER A 692 36.56 23.29 50.00
C SER A 692 35.61 23.65 51.15
N MET A 693 34.50 22.89 51.32
CA MET A 693 33.41 23.23 52.25
C MET A 693 33.87 23.40 53.70
N LEU A 694 34.70 22.47 54.18
CA LEU A 694 35.19 22.53 55.54
C LEU A 694 36.13 23.74 55.74
N THR A 695 37.03 23.99 54.82
CA THR A 695 37.95 25.13 54.86
C THR A 695 37.21 26.45 54.84
N GLN A 696 36.19 26.54 53.98
CA GLN A 696 35.36 27.76 53.86
C GLN A 696 34.52 27.99 55.10
N ALA A 697 33.94 26.95 55.66
CA ALA A 697 33.22 27.04 56.95
C ALA A 697 34.13 27.51 58.09
N MET A 698 35.35 26.92 58.17
CA MET A 698 36.34 27.34 59.16
C MET A 698 36.84 28.75 58.90
N ASP A 699 37.07 29.18 57.70
CA ASP A 699 37.47 30.56 57.41
C ASP A 699 36.38 31.55 57.77
N TYR A 700 35.13 31.24 57.46
CA TYR A 700 33.99 32.07 57.87
C TYR A 700 33.86 32.13 59.40
N ASP A 701 33.91 30.98 60.02
CA ASP A 701 33.88 30.95 61.54
C ASP A 701 35.05 31.72 62.13
N ARG A 702 36.26 31.60 61.58
CA ARG A 702 37.43 32.36 62.05
C ARG A 702 37.22 33.88 61.88
N ILE A 703 36.64 34.30 60.76
CA ILE A 703 36.34 35.75 60.56
C ILE A 703 35.28 36.23 61.54
N VAL A 704 34.21 35.47 61.71
CA VAL A 704 33.15 35.81 62.71
C VAL A 704 33.66 35.82 64.11
N ALA A 705 34.49 34.85 64.53
CA ALA A 705 35.10 34.76 65.83
C ALA A 705 36.22 35.78 66.02
N GLY A 706 37.03 35.99 64.95
CA GLY A 706 38.22 36.90 64.98
C GLY A 706 37.90 38.38 64.77
N SER A 707 36.69 38.73 64.48
CA SER A 707 36.24 40.09 64.18
C SER A 707 36.10 40.98 65.41
N ARG A 708 36.73 40.57 66.54
CA ARG A 708 36.77 41.39 67.73
C ARG A 708 37.38 42.78 67.38
N SER A 709 36.63 43.80 67.49
CA SER A 709 37.14 45.14 67.32
C SER A 709 38.09 45.43 68.48
N HIS A 710 39.39 45.64 68.18
CA HIS A 710 40.37 46.11 69.02
C HIS A 710 40.13 47.59 69.23
N GLN A 711 39.01 47.97 69.85
CA GLN A 711 38.90 49.27 70.49
C GLN A 711 39.14 49.07 71.94
N THR A 712 40.33 49.32 72.26
CA THR A 712 40.64 49.66 73.71
C THR A 712 39.83 50.93 74.04
N GLY A 713 38.65 50.71 74.57
CA GLY A 713 37.89 51.83 75.13
C GLY A 713 38.59 52.51 76.23
N VAL A 714 38.98 53.70 75.99
CA VAL A 714 39.34 54.65 77.10
C VAL A 714 38.04 54.92 77.79
N ASN A 715 37.88 54.31 78.98
CA ASN A 715 37.13 54.63 80.18
C ASN A 715 36.64 53.35 80.82
N GLY A 716 37.15 53.14 82.05
CA GLY A 716 36.95 51.99 82.96
C GLY A 716 35.55 51.72 83.38
N GLU A 717 34.64 51.39 82.59
CA GLU A 717 33.31 50.88 82.99
C GLU A 717 33.16 49.41 82.58
N ASN A 718 32.74 48.64 83.58
CA ASN A 718 32.44 47.19 83.38
C ASN A 718 31.17 47.01 82.54
N ASN A 719 31.24 46.06 81.55
CA ASN A 719 30.19 45.60 80.70
C ASN A 719 29.85 46.49 79.53
N SER A 720 30.45 46.24 78.35
CA SER A 720 30.11 46.82 77.07
C SER A 720 29.34 45.82 76.22
N VAL A 721 28.21 46.29 75.72
CA VAL A 721 27.48 45.58 74.63
C VAL A 721 27.87 46.23 73.28
N ARG A 722 28.24 45.45 72.33
CA ARG A 722 28.69 45.94 70.98
C ARG A 722 27.91 45.26 69.89
N LEU A 723 27.51 46.03 68.92
CA LEU A 723 26.94 45.58 67.70
C LEU A 723 27.93 45.90 66.57
N SER A 724 28.30 44.86 65.83
CA SER A 724 29.17 45.03 64.64
C SER A 724 28.54 44.47 63.40
N ILE A 725 28.68 45.14 62.25
CA ILE A 725 28.26 44.69 60.95
C ILE A 725 29.52 44.64 60.15
N GLN A 726 29.79 43.48 59.55
CA GLN A 726 30.98 43.26 58.70
C GLN A 726 30.58 42.61 57.44
N GLY A 727 31.25 42.97 56.36
CA GLY A 727 31.18 42.35 55.06
C GLY A 727 32.52 42.42 54.34
N GLY A 728 32.81 41.46 53.49
CA GLY A 728 34.04 41.40 52.76
C GLY A 728 34.10 40.29 51.76
N HIS A 729 35.24 40.09 51.19
CA HIS A 729 35.50 38.98 50.28
C HIS A 729 36.32 37.89 50.98
N LEU A 730 35.93 36.66 50.66
CA LEU A 730 36.70 35.45 50.93
C LEU A 730 37.29 34.99 49.60
N GLY A 731 38.55 34.68 49.57
CA GLY A 731 39.23 34.15 48.41
C GLY A 731 40.31 33.18 48.78
N HIS A 732 40.43 32.12 48.04
CA HIS A 732 41.53 31.19 48.17
C HIS A 732 42.08 30.97 46.75
N ASP A 733 43.26 31.47 46.50
CA ASP A 733 43.97 31.33 45.23
C ASP A 733 44.89 30.11 45.28
N ASN A 734 44.69 29.19 44.36
CA ASN A 734 45.55 28.03 44.29
C ASN A 734 45.85 27.72 42.80
N ASN A 735 47.11 27.61 42.46
CA ASN A 735 47.55 27.30 41.12
C ASN A 735 47.54 25.80 40.79
N GLY A 736 46.81 25.01 41.50
CA GLY A 736 46.69 23.57 41.25
C GLY A 736 45.30 23.04 41.58
N GLY A 737 44.70 22.26 40.68
CA GLY A 737 43.45 21.58 40.96
C GLY A 737 43.56 20.51 42.05
N ILE A 738 42.43 19.96 42.47
CA ILE A 738 42.30 18.93 43.52
C ILE A 738 43.22 17.72 43.25
N ALA A 739 43.45 17.37 42.01
CA ALA A 739 44.34 16.28 41.61
C ALA A 739 45.77 16.42 42.11
N ARG A 740 46.22 17.60 42.49
CA ARG A 740 47.55 17.88 43.11
C ARG A 740 47.55 17.97 44.62
N GLY A 741 46.41 17.60 45.26
CA GLY A 741 46.28 17.65 46.73
C GLY A 741 46.11 19.03 47.34
N ALA A 742 45.73 20.02 46.51
CA ALA A 742 45.50 21.39 46.91
C ALA A 742 44.00 21.69 47.08
N THR A 743 43.70 22.72 47.89
CA THR A 743 42.33 23.22 48.03
C THR A 743 41.94 23.95 46.73
N PRO A 744 40.73 23.74 46.22
CA PRO A 744 40.31 24.42 44.98
C PRO A 744 40.34 25.95 45.15
N GLU A 745 40.64 26.63 44.03
CA GLU A 745 40.47 28.08 43.96
C GLU A 745 39.03 28.48 44.23
N SER A 746 38.82 29.45 45.10
CA SER A 746 37.47 29.91 45.43
C SER A 746 37.47 31.42 45.65
N SER A 747 36.33 32.02 45.33
CA SER A 747 36.08 33.43 45.57
C SER A 747 34.64 33.64 46.05
N GLY A 748 34.44 34.55 46.99
CA GLY A 748 33.07 34.76 47.46
C GLY A 748 32.97 36.02 48.31
N SER A 749 31.83 36.22 48.86
CA SER A 749 31.54 37.34 49.76
C SER A 749 30.87 36.84 51.05
N TYR A 750 31.06 37.54 52.08
CA TYR A 750 30.40 37.31 53.33
C TYR A 750 29.84 38.59 53.95
N GLY A 751 28.81 38.48 54.75
CA GLY A 751 28.29 39.58 55.60
C GLY A 751 27.65 38.96 56.81
N PHE A 752 27.93 39.57 57.96
CA PHE A 752 27.29 39.18 59.20
C PHE A 752 27.06 40.38 60.20
N VAL A 753 26.12 40.18 61.05
CA VAL A 753 25.85 41.02 62.17
C VAL A 753 26.23 40.26 63.42
N ARG A 754 27.00 40.90 64.32
CA ARG A 754 27.46 40.29 65.55
C ARG A 754 27.07 41.19 66.72
N LEU A 755 26.43 40.60 67.70
CA LEU A 755 26.15 41.24 69.00
C LEU A 755 27.03 40.55 70.05
N GLU A 756 27.85 41.31 70.75
CA GLU A 756 28.69 40.81 71.84
C GLU A 756 28.50 41.60 73.12
N GLY A 757 28.65 40.93 74.25
CA GLY A 757 28.54 41.53 75.57
C GLY A 757 29.59 40.95 76.48
N ASP A 758 30.33 41.84 77.11
CA ASP A 758 31.33 41.51 78.18
C ASP A 758 30.57 41.16 79.46
N LEU A 759 30.73 39.97 79.95
CA LEU A 759 30.07 39.48 81.16
C LEU A 759 30.93 39.65 82.39
N MET A 760 32.21 39.63 82.28
CA MET A 760 33.18 39.71 83.41
C MET A 760 34.49 40.26 82.91
N ARG A 761 35.09 41.19 83.67
CA ARG A 761 36.44 41.65 83.44
C ARG A 761 37.18 41.58 84.80
N THR A 762 38.34 40.95 84.74
CA THR A 762 39.18 40.84 85.98
C THR A 762 40.67 40.95 85.57
N GLU A 763 41.49 41.30 86.56
CA GLU A 763 42.92 41.22 86.41
C GLU A 763 43.50 39.98 87.05
N VAL A 764 44.22 39.19 86.31
CA VAL A 764 44.89 37.98 86.79
C VAL A 764 46.38 38.10 86.45
N ALA A 765 47.25 38.15 87.46
CA ALA A 765 48.74 38.28 87.34
C ALA A 765 49.20 39.43 86.41
N GLY A 766 48.54 40.62 86.51
CA GLY A 766 48.91 41.82 85.78
C GLY A 766 48.38 41.83 84.30
N MET A 767 47.57 40.87 83.99
CA MET A 767 46.88 40.78 82.72
C MET A 767 45.37 41.00 82.87
N SER A 768 44.81 41.86 82.08
CA SER A 768 43.35 42.03 81.97
C SER A 768 42.69 40.87 81.21
N VAL A 769 41.83 40.12 81.86
CA VAL A 769 41.08 39.04 81.33
C VAL A 769 39.62 39.46 81.23
N THR A 770 39.09 39.47 80.04
CA THR A 770 37.69 39.74 79.81
C THR A 770 37.03 38.49 79.30
N ALA A 771 35.93 38.07 79.92
CA ALA A 771 35.08 37.02 79.45
C ALA A 771 33.72 37.59 78.99
N GLY A 772 33.27 37.23 77.85
CA GLY A 772 32.00 37.72 77.29
C GLY A 772 31.34 36.62 76.40
N VAL A 773 30.15 36.89 75.95
CA VAL A 773 29.41 36.08 75.06
C VAL A 773 29.09 36.86 73.80
N TYR A 774 29.05 36.23 72.73
CA TYR A 774 28.58 36.80 71.44
C TYR A 774 27.62 35.92 70.74
N GLY A 775 26.72 36.51 69.97
CA GLY A 775 25.90 35.85 68.94
C GLY A 775 26.11 36.55 67.62
N ALA A 776 26.22 35.77 66.54
CA ALA A 776 26.36 36.32 65.25
C ALA A 776 25.38 35.62 64.25
N ALA A 777 24.84 36.40 63.35
CA ALA A 777 24.01 35.88 62.24
C ALA A 777 24.50 36.52 60.96
N GLY A 778 24.68 35.72 59.96
CA GLY A 778 25.20 36.20 58.68
C GLY A 778 25.06 35.22 57.58
N HIS A 779 25.57 35.60 56.43
CA HIS A 779 25.55 34.85 55.21
C HIS A 779 26.89 34.90 54.52
N SER A 780 27.31 33.75 53.95
CA SER A 780 28.46 33.72 53.07
C SER A 780 28.03 33.00 51.77
N SER A 781 28.51 33.46 50.65
CA SER A 781 28.35 32.85 49.36
C SER A 781 29.72 32.73 48.72
N VAL A 782 30.06 31.53 48.30
CA VAL A 782 31.39 31.26 47.71
C VAL A 782 31.21 30.44 46.42
N ASP A 783 31.83 30.92 45.36
CA ASP A 783 31.98 30.23 44.13
C ASP A 783 33.31 29.48 44.12
N VAL A 784 33.25 28.18 43.80
CA VAL A 784 34.44 27.32 43.75
C VAL A 784 34.67 26.93 42.28
N LYS A 785 35.90 27.09 41.83
CA LYS A 785 36.28 26.71 40.46
C LYS A 785 36.37 25.21 40.33
N ASP A 786 35.83 24.69 39.21
CA ASP A 786 35.97 23.32 38.77
C ASP A 786 37.40 23.06 38.26
N ASP A 787 37.78 21.77 38.16
CA ASP A 787 39.12 21.36 37.72
C ASP A 787 39.45 21.77 36.28
N ASP A 788 38.42 21.97 35.43
CA ASP A 788 38.53 22.42 34.04
C ASP A 788 38.46 23.97 33.93
N GLY A 789 38.37 24.68 35.04
CA GLY A 789 38.29 26.14 35.07
C GLY A 789 36.91 26.71 34.82
N SER A 790 35.85 25.89 34.70
CA SER A 790 34.46 26.30 34.67
C SER A 790 33.98 26.63 36.08
N ARG A 791 33.03 27.56 36.22
CA ARG A 791 32.43 27.99 37.50
C ARG A 791 31.10 27.28 37.75
#